data_3880249236e964f6f8785873b4cbf72f
#
_entry.id   3880249236e964f6f8785873b4cbf72f
#
_cell.length_a   1.000
_cell.length_b   1.000
_cell.length_c   1.000
_cell.angle_alpha   90.00
_cell.angle_beta   90.00
_cell.angle_gamma   90.00
#
_symmetry.space_group_name_H-M   'P 1'
#
loop_
_entity.id
_entity.type
_entity.pdbx_description
1 polymer ?
#
loop_
_entity_poly.entity_id
_entity_poly.type
_entity_poly.pdbx_seq_one_letter_code
_entity_poly.pdbx_strand_id
1 'polypeptide(L)'
;MKNIIAFILLLFSVSLSAQIKSPDEFLGYPMGTKFTYHHQIVAYAHYLASQSNGLAHWQVYGQTSEGREQGQMIIANLPAGVTLEQVQQNHQKRIQGEKTDPSLPVIINLSFNVHGNEAAGSEAALNTLYALISKPNKSITYVILIDPCINPDGRDAYVTQYNRHNFIAGGNADPNDQEHFEGITSGRYNHFSFDLNRDWVWQTQKETQQRLEFYRSWMPMMHADFHEQSFQHSYYFPPAAKPYLNFIAQSTKDLQESVGRSFSKLFDEKKWPYFTSEVYDLLYPGYGDTYPVLNGALGMTLEQGGIRGGLISAKSDGDTISLVDRVKHHSALALNLVEWSLANAESLKASFYGVHDKSRTNPTNKFAYYFVPENSLRDLKDFRLFLYNNGIIFHDYAYLTKNSSAYDYMTMKQVTLPKELGGLMIFAKQSSAPLIQALFDPTVVLADSLTYDITAWNLFQLNGLQAYGINENAFGIIKDHDGELTFPTLKNEVAIAFYPHDIKSSYLFIQAVVKLGALVSYSDTENGTLVIHLNKLSETQKVELVNQAVSFHIALAPLDSYRSKTSYDLGSSHFKPIFIPKIAVVVDPVNDVNQQGELAYFLTQKYGFMPSFIPSTQLFKSNLFNYTHIIYPDGKHSALSNMNSILLTDWVKKGGKLILMEGARKIIEDKDLVAKEDTARHTSTYAMRERAELSNTTSGNLLQVEVEKTHPLAFRINDSSMYILNQVSDFVKLPKDFTPVLKTSAKPNIMGFVGANKKAQLANSLLLGVKEVEKGKIIWFGFNPLFRAIPNQGQTIFENCFLFTEF
;
A
#
# COMPACT_ATOMS: atom_id res chain seq x y z
N MET A 1 59.20 41.49 -22.99
CA MET A 1 57.75 41.62 -23.25
C MET A 1 57.05 40.26 -23.45
N LYS A 2 57.61 39.36 -24.29
CA LYS A 2 56.92 38.02 -24.49
C LYS A 2 56.81 37.16 -23.22
N ASN A 3 57.76 37.20 -22.32
CA ASN A 3 57.76 36.41 -21.08
C ASN A 3 56.86 37.00 -19.95
N ILE A 4 56.57 38.32 -20.01
CA ILE A 4 55.63 38.98 -19.09
C ILE A 4 54.20 38.72 -19.49
N ILE A 5 53.87 38.61 -20.79
CA ILE A 5 52.58 38.27 -21.33
C ILE A 5 52.24 36.80 -21.02
N ALA A 6 53.22 35.90 -21.08
CA ALA A 6 53.03 34.49 -20.71
C ALA A 6 52.79 34.34 -19.18
N PHE A 7 53.42 35.15 -18.31
CA PHE A 7 53.21 35.14 -16.89
C PHE A 7 51.84 35.76 -16.49
N ILE A 8 51.37 36.74 -17.20
CA ILE A 8 50.04 37.36 -16.98
C ILE A 8 48.95 36.41 -17.49
N LEU A 9 49.14 35.61 -18.54
CA LEU A 9 48.21 34.56 -19.00
C LEU A 9 48.20 33.34 -18.04
N LEU A 10 49.31 33.05 -17.32
CA LEU A 10 49.32 32.02 -16.28
C LEU A 10 48.66 32.45 -14.98
N LEU A 11 48.63 33.75 -14.68
CA LEU A 11 47.97 34.29 -13.47
C LEU A 11 46.44 34.47 -13.68
N PHE A 12 45.93 34.41 -14.91
CA PHE A 12 44.48 34.42 -15.22
C PHE A 12 43.86 33.03 -15.38
N SER A 13 44.63 31.96 -15.17
CA SER A 13 44.07 30.65 -14.85
C SER A 13 43.66 30.53 -13.37
N VAL A 14 43.11 31.60 -12.80
CA VAL A 14 42.24 31.55 -11.65
C VAL A 14 41.07 30.66 -12.11
N SER A 15 41.02 29.46 -11.57
CA SER A 15 39.88 28.58 -11.70
C SER A 15 38.64 29.44 -11.36
N LEU A 16 37.95 29.97 -12.37
CA LEU A 16 36.56 30.38 -12.25
C LEU A 16 35.82 29.09 -11.85
N SER A 17 35.78 28.80 -10.56
CA SER A 17 34.82 27.88 -10.03
C SER A 17 33.47 28.43 -10.44
N ALA A 18 32.87 27.87 -11.49
CA ALA A 18 31.58 28.33 -11.96
C ALA A 18 30.65 28.28 -10.76
N GLN A 19 30.07 29.40 -10.40
CA GLN A 19 29.11 29.46 -9.30
C GLN A 19 27.94 28.50 -9.65
N ILE A 20 27.58 27.62 -8.72
CA ILE A 20 26.46 26.71 -8.90
C ILE A 20 25.20 27.53 -9.20
N LYS A 21 24.55 27.27 -10.34
CA LYS A 21 23.31 27.97 -10.71
C LYS A 21 22.20 27.67 -9.72
N SER A 22 21.49 28.69 -9.29
CA SER A 22 20.24 28.57 -8.55
C SER A 22 19.17 27.85 -9.40
N PRO A 23 18.08 27.34 -8.77
CA PRO A 23 16.97 26.78 -9.54
C PRO A 23 16.41 27.75 -10.59
N ASP A 24 16.24 29.01 -10.22
CA ASP A 24 15.74 30.09 -11.13
C ASP A 24 16.64 30.25 -12.37
N GLU A 25 17.96 30.28 -12.16
CA GLU A 25 18.93 30.42 -13.26
C GLU A 25 19.02 29.17 -14.13
N PHE A 26 18.85 27.97 -13.55
CA PHE A 26 18.89 26.73 -14.31
C PHE A 26 17.60 26.49 -15.10
N LEU A 27 16.45 26.69 -14.48
CA LEU A 27 15.14 26.46 -15.07
C LEU A 27 14.70 27.61 -16.01
N GLY A 28 15.26 28.81 -15.83
CA GLY A 28 14.94 29.98 -16.64
C GLY A 28 13.64 30.69 -16.25
N TYR A 29 13.14 30.44 -15.03
CA TYR A 29 12.00 31.13 -14.44
C TYR A 29 12.13 31.17 -12.91
N PRO A 30 11.58 32.19 -12.22
CA PRO A 30 11.60 32.24 -10.76
C PRO A 30 10.77 31.11 -10.14
N MET A 31 11.31 30.49 -9.08
CA MET A 31 10.65 29.39 -8.37
C MET A 31 9.29 29.83 -7.83
N GLY A 32 8.30 28.98 -8.03
CA GLY A 32 6.92 29.22 -7.62
C GLY A 32 6.08 30.02 -8.63
N THR A 33 6.65 30.46 -9.78
CA THR A 33 5.88 31.11 -10.84
C THR A 33 5.32 30.13 -11.88
N LYS A 34 5.81 28.90 -11.87
CA LYS A 34 5.33 27.76 -12.69
C LYS A 34 5.54 26.48 -11.90
N PHE A 35 4.78 25.45 -12.24
CA PHE A 35 5.08 24.10 -11.75
C PHE A 35 6.16 23.46 -12.62
N THR A 36 7.18 22.89 -11.96
CA THR A 36 8.31 22.21 -12.60
C THR A 36 7.95 20.76 -12.93
N TYR A 37 8.11 20.31 -14.17
CA TYR A 37 7.94 18.91 -14.56
C TYR A 37 9.00 18.00 -13.93
N HIS A 38 8.69 16.73 -13.74
CA HIS A 38 9.62 15.78 -13.15
C HIS A 38 10.97 15.69 -13.88
N HIS A 39 10.98 15.65 -15.20
CA HIS A 39 12.23 15.60 -15.95
C HIS A 39 13.15 16.82 -15.72
N GLN A 40 12.59 17.98 -15.40
CA GLN A 40 13.35 19.18 -15.05
C GLN A 40 13.95 19.09 -13.64
N ILE A 41 13.17 18.49 -12.68
CA ILE A 41 13.64 18.21 -11.33
C ILE A 41 14.86 17.30 -11.38
N VAL A 42 14.77 16.19 -12.12
CA VAL A 42 15.87 15.23 -12.30
C VAL A 42 17.07 15.87 -12.98
N ALA A 43 16.85 16.66 -14.05
CA ALA A 43 17.91 17.37 -14.75
C ALA A 43 18.68 18.33 -13.82
N TYR A 44 17.94 19.03 -12.94
CA TYR A 44 18.60 19.92 -11.96
C TYR A 44 19.34 19.16 -10.88
N ALA A 45 18.81 18.04 -10.41
CA ALA A 45 19.50 17.16 -9.45
C ALA A 45 20.82 16.61 -10.01
N HIS A 46 20.82 16.11 -11.25
CA HIS A 46 22.05 15.70 -11.95
C HIS A 46 23.04 16.86 -12.10
N TYR A 47 22.54 18.06 -12.46
CA TYR A 47 23.39 19.24 -12.53
C TYR A 47 24.07 19.55 -11.18
N LEU A 48 23.30 19.62 -10.10
CA LEU A 48 23.81 19.89 -8.76
C LEU A 48 24.88 18.85 -8.32
N ALA A 49 24.59 17.57 -8.56
CA ALA A 49 25.55 16.50 -8.25
C ALA A 49 26.87 16.70 -9.00
N SER A 50 26.79 17.02 -10.31
CA SER A 50 27.98 17.24 -11.15
C SER A 50 28.80 18.48 -10.74
N GLN A 51 28.17 19.52 -10.16
CA GLN A 51 28.82 20.77 -9.74
C GLN A 51 29.24 20.77 -8.26
N SER A 52 28.89 19.73 -7.50
CA SER A 52 29.09 19.70 -6.05
C SER A 52 30.53 19.44 -5.57
N ASN A 53 31.48 19.21 -6.47
CA ASN A 53 32.85 18.78 -6.16
C ASN A 53 32.91 17.53 -5.23
N GLY A 54 32.02 16.59 -5.43
CA GLY A 54 31.93 15.34 -4.69
C GLY A 54 31.17 15.43 -3.34
N LEU A 55 30.63 16.60 -3.00
CA LEU A 55 29.80 16.76 -1.79
C LEU A 55 28.45 16.05 -1.92
N ALA A 56 27.88 16.02 -3.12
CA ALA A 56 26.56 15.46 -3.39
C ALA A 56 26.61 14.44 -4.53
N HIS A 57 25.81 13.38 -4.38
CA HIS A 57 25.66 12.31 -5.36
C HIS A 57 24.18 12.08 -5.64
N TRP A 58 23.78 12.02 -6.92
CA TRP A 58 22.45 11.59 -7.31
C TRP A 58 22.43 10.08 -7.42
N GLN A 59 21.58 9.43 -6.64
CA GLN A 59 21.43 7.98 -6.64
C GLN A 59 20.05 7.61 -7.16
N VAL A 60 20.02 7.00 -8.35
CA VAL A 60 18.80 6.37 -8.87
C VAL A 60 18.53 5.08 -8.12
N TYR A 61 17.32 4.91 -7.60
CA TYR A 61 16.90 3.70 -6.90
C TYR A 61 15.78 2.95 -7.64
N GLY A 62 15.19 3.55 -8.68
CA GLY A 62 14.15 2.87 -9.43
C GLY A 62 13.52 3.69 -10.57
N GLN A 63 12.41 3.15 -11.05
CA GLN A 63 11.55 3.78 -12.05
C GLN A 63 10.09 3.52 -11.71
N THR A 64 9.23 4.51 -11.95
CA THR A 64 7.78 4.39 -11.78
C THR A 64 7.16 3.40 -12.75
N SER A 65 5.86 3.16 -12.59
CA SER A 65 5.07 2.33 -13.50
C SER A 65 5.02 2.90 -14.93
N GLU A 66 5.12 4.23 -15.10
CA GLU A 66 5.21 4.91 -16.41
C GLU A 66 6.67 5.08 -16.90
N GLY A 67 7.66 4.51 -16.19
CA GLY A 67 9.07 4.52 -16.59
C GLY A 67 9.84 5.79 -16.23
N ARG A 68 9.29 6.68 -15.39
CA ARG A 68 10.02 7.86 -14.90
C ARG A 68 11.04 7.49 -13.84
N GLU A 69 12.19 8.12 -13.90
CA GLU A 69 13.30 7.91 -12.95
C GLU A 69 12.90 8.31 -11.52
N GLN A 70 13.20 7.45 -10.55
CA GLN A 70 13.13 7.74 -9.13
C GLN A 70 14.53 7.78 -8.53
N GLY A 71 14.88 8.84 -7.81
CA GLY A 71 16.22 8.98 -7.24
C GLY A 71 16.26 9.92 -6.06
N GLN A 72 17.34 9.80 -5.30
CA GLN A 72 17.65 10.64 -4.14
C GLN A 72 18.99 11.35 -4.28
N MET A 73 19.04 12.58 -3.81
CA MET A 73 20.32 13.29 -3.61
C MET A 73 20.91 12.90 -2.26
N ILE A 74 22.12 12.40 -2.25
CA ILE A 74 22.94 12.11 -1.06
C ILE A 74 23.94 13.24 -0.89
N ILE A 75 23.80 14.06 0.15
CA ILE A 75 24.71 15.14 0.51
C ILE A 75 25.47 14.71 1.77
N ALA A 76 26.79 14.60 1.70
CA ALA A 76 27.58 14.05 2.81
C ALA A 76 28.81 14.89 3.13
N ASN A 77 28.97 15.19 4.42
CA ASN A 77 30.23 15.72 4.97
C ASN A 77 30.86 14.65 5.88
N LEU A 78 31.84 13.92 5.33
CA LEU A 78 32.50 12.80 6.00
C LEU A 78 33.94 13.07 6.31
N PRO A 79 34.54 12.40 7.32
CA PRO A 79 35.97 12.47 7.56
C PRO A 79 36.79 11.99 6.36
N ALA A 80 37.99 12.51 6.21
CA ALA A 80 38.88 12.10 5.11
C ALA A 80 39.10 10.56 5.10
N GLY A 81 38.91 9.95 3.94
CA GLY A 81 39.07 8.50 3.75
C GLY A 81 37.88 7.63 4.15
N VAL A 82 36.80 8.20 4.69
CA VAL A 82 35.55 7.49 4.98
C VAL A 82 34.62 7.55 3.77
N THR A 83 34.10 6.39 3.34
CA THR A 83 33.17 6.29 2.20
C THR A 83 31.72 6.16 2.66
N LEU A 84 30.78 6.50 1.79
CA LEU A 84 29.34 6.31 2.04
C LEU A 84 29.00 4.84 2.35
N GLU A 85 29.63 3.92 1.63
CA GLU A 85 29.45 2.48 1.85
C GLU A 85 29.90 2.04 3.25
N GLN A 86 31.06 2.53 3.71
CA GLN A 86 31.54 2.26 5.07
C GLN A 86 30.56 2.83 6.13
N VAL A 87 30.00 4.00 5.90
CA VAL A 87 28.98 4.58 6.79
C VAL A 87 27.75 3.67 6.85
N GLN A 88 27.21 3.26 5.70
CA GLN A 88 26.06 2.36 5.66
C GLN A 88 26.34 1.04 6.38
N GLN A 89 27.44 0.37 6.08
CA GLN A 89 27.81 -0.90 6.69
C GLN A 89 27.97 -0.79 8.21
N ASN A 90 28.66 0.24 8.70
CA ASN A 90 28.84 0.47 10.13
C ASN A 90 27.52 0.79 10.83
N HIS A 91 26.67 1.58 10.19
CA HIS A 91 25.35 1.92 10.71
C HIS A 91 24.47 0.67 10.81
N GLN A 92 24.40 -0.17 9.77
CA GLN A 92 23.65 -1.43 9.79
C GLN A 92 24.16 -2.39 10.87
N LYS A 93 25.49 -2.53 11.02
CA LYS A 93 26.09 -3.33 12.10
C LYS A 93 25.69 -2.79 13.47
N ARG A 94 25.68 -1.48 13.69
CA ARG A 94 25.26 -0.88 14.95
C ARG A 94 23.78 -1.12 15.26
N ILE A 95 22.92 -1.08 14.25
CA ILE A 95 21.48 -1.45 14.37
C ILE A 95 21.35 -2.90 14.85
N GLN A 96 22.19 -3.81 14.35
CA GLN A 96 22.19 -5.21 14.77
C GLN A 96 22.90 -5.47 16.12
N GLY A 97 23.45 -4.43 16.74
CA GLY A 97 24.06 -4.51 18.08
C GLY A 97 25.54 -4.87 18.07
N GLU A 98 26.18 -4.85 16.92
CA GLU A 98 27.62 -5.02 16.81
C GLU A 98 28.35 -3.76 17.30
N LYS A 99 29.59 -3.97 17.79
CA LYS A 99 30.46 -2.83 18.13
C LYS A 99 30.94 -2.15 16.86
N THR A 100 30.70 -0.85 16.77
CA THR A 100 31.13 -0.03 15.64
C THR A 100 31.81 1.25 16.12
N ASP A 101 32.37 2.02 15.20
CA ASP A 101 32.94 3.34 15.49
C ASP A 101 31.84 4.26 16.06
N PRO A 102 32.04 4.88 17.22
CA PRO A 102 31.11 5.83 17.83
C PRO A 102 30.95 7.13 17.03
N SER A 103 31.87 7.44 16.11
CA SER A 103 31.87 8.66 15.28
C SER A 103 30.94 8.61 14.06
N LEU A 104 30.00 7.65 14.02
CA LEU A 104 29.00 7.56 12.94
C LEU A 104 28.28 8.89 12.73
N PRO A 105 28.13 9.36 11.46
CA PRO A 105 27.39 10.57 11.16
C PRO A 105 25.91 10.46 11.50
N VAL A 106 25.25 11.59 11.75
CA VAL A 106 23.78 11.62 11.76
C VAL A 106 23.27 11.46 10.34
N ILE A 107 22.22 10.63 10.16
CA ILE A 107 21.58 10.36 8.86
C ILE A 107 20.18 10.96 8.88
N ILE A 108 19.93 11.90 7.96
CA ILE A 108 18.71 12.71 7.87
C ILE A 108 18.05 12.43 6.52
N ASN A 109 16.75 12.22 6.47
CA ASN A 109 16.01 12.05 5.23
C ASN A 109 14.86 13.07 5.10
N LEU A 110 14.83 13.78 3.98
CA LEU A 110 13.75 14.70 3.59
C LEU A 110 13.06 14.13 2.35
N SER A 111 11.77 13.91 2.45
CA SER A 111 10.94 13.36 1.38
C SER A 111 9.91 14.38 0.92
N PHE A 112 9.77 14.56 -0.39
CA PHE A 112 8.86 15.54 -0.96
C PHE A 112 7.96 14.91 -2.02
N ASN A 113 6.72 15.42 -2.12
CA ASN A 113 5.80 15.14 -3.22
C ASN A 113 5.44 13.65 -3.38
N VAL A 114 5.17 12.96 -2.27
CA VAL A 114 4.58 11.60 -2.31
C VAL A 114 3.17 11.65 -2.92
N HIS A 115 2.45 12.74 -2.72
CA HIS A 115 1.26 13.06 -3.47
C HIS A 115 1.61 14.08 -4.56
N GLY A 116 1.43 13.70 -5.83
CA GLY A 116 1.91 14.52 -6.94
C GLY A 116 1.21 15.87 -7.09
N ASN A 117 -0.04 15.99 -6.63
CA ASN A 117 -0.80 17.24 -6.61
C ASN A 117 -0.43 18.19 -5.46
N GLU A 118 0.34 17.73 -4.50
CA GLU A 118 0.94 18.53 -3.43
C GLU A 118 2.26 19.15 -3.94
N ALA A 119 2.13 19.99 -4.94
CA ALA A 119 3.20 20.27 -5.89
C ALA A 119 4.28 21.25 -5.37
N ALA A 120 4.01 22.04 -4.31
CA ALA A 120 5.00 22.97 -3.74
C ALA A 120 6.21 22.23 -3.14
N GLY A 121 6.03 20.97 -2.71
CA GLY A 121 7.09 20.17 -2.11
C GLY A 121 8.31 20.02 -3.02
N SER A 122 8.13 19.62 -4.29
CA SER A 122 9.25 19.48 -5.23
C SER A 122 9.95 20.81 -5.53
N GLU A 123 9.21 21.89 -5.64
CA GLU A 123 9.78 23.23 -5.84
C GLU A 123 10.66 23.63 -4.64
N ALA A 124 10.17 23.35 -3.42
CA ALA A 124 10.91 23.60 -2.18
C ALA A 124 12.15 22.70 -2.05
N ALA A 125 12.05 21.45 -2.53
CA ALA A 125 13.18 20.52 -2.56
C ALA A 125 14.34 21.07 -3.40
N LEU A 126 14.07 21.65 -4.58
CA LEU A 126 15.10 22.24 -5.43
C LEU A 126 15.83 23.41 -4.73
N ASN A 127 15.08 24.29 -4.06
CA ASN A 127 15.66 25.38 -3.27
C ASN A 127 16.50 24.84 -2.09
N THR A 128 16.02 23.82 -1.42
CA THR A 128 16.72 23.18 -0.30
C THR A 128 18.02 22.53 -0.75
N LEU A 129 17.99 21.78 -1.85
CA LEU A 129 19.18 21.18 -2.46
C LEU A 129 20.24 22.23 -2.80
N TYR A 130 19.83 23.30 -3.48
CA TYR A 130 20.73 24.40 -3.82
C TYR A 130 21.37 25.03 -2.59
N ALA A 131 20.57 25.33 -1.56
CA ALA A 131 21.07 25.96 -0.34
C ALA A 131 22.09 25.07 0.40
N LEU A 132 21.82 23.78 0.54
CA LEU A 132 22.70 22.84 1.23
C LEU A 132 24.00 22.55 0.47
N ILE A 133 23.95 22.48 -0.87
CA ILE A 133 25.14 22.20 -1.70
C ILE A 133 25.99 23.45 -1.89
N SER A 134 25.38 24.63 -2.06
CA SER A 134 26.14 25.88 -2.24
C SER A 134 26.77 26.44 -0.95
N LYS A 135 26.17 26.10 0.21
CA LYS A 135 26.64 26.57 1.54
C LYS A 135 26.68 25.43 2.54
N PRO A 136 27.53 24.39 2.34
CA PRO A 136 27.55 23.22 3.22
C PRO A 136 28.05 23.53 4.62
N ASN A 137 27.48 22.91 5.63
CA ASN A 137 28.01 22.86 6.97
C ASN A 137 29.23 21.92 6.98
N LYS A 138 30.42 22.46 7.29
CA LYS A 138 31.70 21.71 7.35
C LYS A 138 32.11 21.32 8.76
N SER A 139 31.34 21.73 9.76
CA SER A 139 31.72 21.57 11.17
C SER A 139 31.27 20.27 11.79
N ILE A 140 30.29 19.61 11.19
CA ILE A 140 29.63 18.39 11.69
C ILE A 140 29.67 17.32 10.60
N THR A 141 29.82 16.04 10.99
CA THR A 141 29.69 14.90 10.06
C THR A 141 28.24 14.53 9.91
N TYR A 142 27.78 14.41 8.67
CA TYR A 142 26.39 14.07 8.35
C TYR A 142 26.25 13.37 7.02
N VAL A 143 25.10 12.69 6.85
CA VAL A 143 24.53 12.27 5.57
C VAL A 143 23.10 12.80 5.51
N ILE A 144 22.79 13.59 4.48
CA ILE A 144 21.44 14.09 4.22
C ILE A 144 20.97 13.47 2.91
N LEU A 145 19.82 12.81 2.97
CA LEU A 145 19.13 12.18 1.85
C LEU A 145 17.93 13.07 1.48
N ILE A 146 17.79 13.44 0.22
CA ILE A 146 16.66 14.25 -0.25
C ILE A 146 16.04 13.59 -1.47
N ASP A 147 14.77 13.15 -1.32
CA ASP A 147 13.93 12.70 -2.41
C ASP A 147 13.05 13.87 -2.89
N PRO A 148 13.34 14.49 -4.02
CA PRO A 148 12.65 15.73 -4.43
C PRO A 148 11.27 15.45 -5.04
N CYS A 149 10.98 14.22 -5.46
CA CYS A 149 9.69 13.85 -6.07
C CYS A 149 9.47 12.33 -6.01
N ILE A 150 8.80 11.88 -4.95
CA ILE A 150 8.51 10.45 -4.71
C ILE A 150 7.52 9.89 -5.73
N ASN A 151 6.55 10.71 -6.18
CA ASN A 151 5.50 10.31 -7.12
C ASN A 151 5.60 11.11 -8.45
N PRO A 152 6.55 10.74 -9.32
CA PRO A 152 6.72 11.41 -10.62
C PRO A 152 5.49 11.33 -11.51
N ASP A 153 4.77 10.20 -11.53
CA ASP A 153 3.60 9.99 -12.38
C ASP A 153 2.46 10.92 -11.97
N GLY A 154 2.15 10.96 -10.67
CA GLY A 154 1.13 11.86 -10.13
C GLY A 154 1.51 13.34 -10.31
N ARG A 155 2.79 13.69 -10.13
CA ARG A 155 3.25 15.07 -10.36
C ARG A 155 3.04 15.52 -11.80
N ASP A 156 3.51 14.75 -12.76
CA ASP A 156 3.40 15.14 -14.17
C ASP A 156 1.94 15.14 -14.63
N ALA A 157 1.09 14.26 -14.09
CA ALA A 157 -0.35 14.30 -14.32
C ALA A 157 -0.97 15.61 -13.83
N TYR A 158 -0.65 16.03 -12.59
CA TYR A 158 -1.13 17.30 -12.01
C TYR A 158 -0.63 18.51 -12.80
N VAL A 159 0.67 18.60 -13.05
CA VAL A 159 1.28 19.74 -13.78
C VAL A 159 0.70 19.85 -15.19
N THR A 160 0.52 18.73 -15.87
CA THR A 160 -0.09 18.72 -17.22
C THR A 160 -1.55 19.18 -17.18
N GLN A 161 -2.33 18.68 -16.21
CA GLN A 161 -3.73 19.05 -16.02
C GLN A 161 -3.86 20.54 -15.70
N TYR A 162 -3.05 21.05 -14.77
CA TYR A 162 -3.03 22.46 -14.40
C TYR A 162 -2.72 23.35 -15.61
N ASN A 163 -1.63 23.07 -16.33
CA ASN A 163 -1.21 23.87 -17.50
C ASN A 163 -2.24 23.88 -18.65
N ARG A 164 -3.08 22.83 -18.76
CA ARG A 164 -4.16 22.78 -19.76
C ARG A 164 -5.32 23.73 -19.46
N HIS A 165 -5.52 24.08 -18.20
CA HIS A 165 -6.63 24.91 -17.74
C HIS A 165 -6.21 26.29 -17.21
N ASN A 166 -4.91 26.53 -17.08
CA ASN A 166 -4.38 27.86 -16.75
C ASN A 166 -4.30 28.72 -18.01
N PHE A 167 -5.27 29.61 -18.17
CA PHE A 167 -5.36 30.52 -19.29
C PHE A 167 -4.86 31.94 -18.96
N ILE A 168 -4.50 32.21 -17.70
CA ILE A 168 -4.07 33.51 -17.19
C ILE A 168 -2.64 33.42 -16.68
N ALA A 169 -1.74 34.24 -17.20
CA ALA A 169 -0.36 34.30 -16.72
C ALA A 169 -0.34 34.64 -15.21
N GLY A 170 0.28 33.75 -14.41
CA GLY A 170 0.30 33.86 -12.94
C GLY A 170 -0.85 33.21 -12.21
N GLY A 171 -1.81 32.60 -12.92
CA GLY A 171 -2.95 31.90 -12.35
C GLY A 171 -4.15 32.80 -12.04
N ASN A 172 -5.29 32.18 -11.77
CA ASN A 172 -6.54 32.84 -11.34
C ASN A 172 -6.74 32.60 -9.83
N ALA A 173 -6.93 33.69 -9.06
CA ALA A 173 -7.12 33.57 -7.63
C ALA A 173 -8.53 33.08 -7.22
N ASP A 174 -9.51 33.03 -8.13
CA ASP A 174 -10.85 32.50 -7.82
C ASP A 174 -10.78 30.98 -7.66
N PRO A 175 -11.04 30.44 -6.45
CA PRO A 175 -10.93 28.99 -6.20
C PRO A 175 -11.97 28.15 -6.95
N ASN A 176 -12.94 28.77 -7.65
CA ASN A 176 -13.91 28.11 -8.49
C ASN A 176 -13.47 28.04 -9.96
N ASP A 177 -12.36 28.66 -10.33
CA ASP A 177 -11.81 28.53 -11.68
C ASP A 177 -11.39 27.08 -11.98
N GLN A 178 -11.50 26.68 -13.25
CA GLN A 178 -11.23 25.30 -13.67
C GLN A 178 -9.80 24.85 -13.40
N GLU A 179 -8.84 25.76 -13.35
CA GLU A 179 -7.44 25.43 -13.05
C GLU A 179 -7.24 24.81 -11.65
N HIS A 180 -8.17 25.05 -10.71
CA HIS A 180 -8.14 24.51 -9.34
C HIS A 180 -8.78 23.12 -9.22
N PHE A 181 -9.36 22.59 -10.29
CA PHE A 181 -10.02 21.27 -10.25
C PHE A 181 -9.21 20.24 -11.02
N GLU A 182 -8.84 19.18 -10.32
CA GLU A 182 -8.29 18.00 -10.96
C GLU A 182 -9.43 17.20 -11.61
N GLY A 183 -9.18 16.62 -12.77
CA GLY A 183 -10.16 15.77 -13.47
C GLY A 183 -10.37 14.43 -12.74
N ILE A 184 -10.83 13.43 -13.48
CA ILE A 184 -11.08 12.07 -12.97
C ILE A 184 -9.80 11.44 -12.39
N THR A 185 -8.65 11.72 -13.01
CA THR A 185 -7.35 11.24 -12.54
C THR A 185 -6.73 12.31 -11.65
N SER A 186 -6.79 12.11 -10.34
CA SER A 186 -6.11 13.00 -9.40
C SER A 186 -4.60 12.78 -9.44
N GLY A 187 -3.84 13.87 -9.49
CA GLY A 187 -2.39 13.85 -9.36
C GLY A 187 -1.89 13.37 -7.99
N ARG A 188 -2.80 13.18 -7.02
CA ARG A 188 -2.45 12.64 -5.71
C ARG A 188 -1.80 11.26 -5.79
N TYR A 189 -2.36 10.39 -6.62
CA TYR A 189 -2.06 8.97 -6.69
C TYR A 189 -0.97 8.62 -7.70
N ASN A 190 -0.44 7.39 -7.62
CA ASN A 190 0.43 6.85 -8.66
C ASN A 190 -0.37 6.42 -9.91
N HIS A 191 0.30 5.79 -10.90
CA HIS A 191 -0.32 5.30 -12.14
C HIS A 191 -1.58 4.46 -11.92
N PHE A 192 -1.60 3.59 -10.90
CA PHE A 192 -2.73 2.72 -10.57
C PHE A 192 -3.70 3.32 -9.53
N SER A 193 -3.67 4.61 -9.32
CA SER A 193 -4.50 5.30 -8.32
C SER A 193 -4.29 4.83 -6.88
N PHE A 194 -3.10 4.36 -6.52
CA PHE A 194 -2.73 4.06 -5.14
C PHE A 194 -2.14 5.28 -4.45
N ASP A 195 -2.52 5.48 -3.18
CA ASP A 195 -1.90 6.44 -2.29
C ASP A 195 -0.58 5.87 -1.74
N LEU A 196 0.55 6.39 -2.23
CA LEU A 196 1.88 5.94 -1.81
C LEU A 196 2.19 6.24 -0.33
N ASN A 197 1.45 7.21 0.29
CA ASN A 197 1.50 7.46 1.73
C ASN A 197 0.52 6.58 2.52
N ARG A 198 0.07 5.48 1.97
CA ARG A 198 -0.66 4.41 2.64
C ARG A 198 0.03 3.06 2.47
N ASP A 199 1.10 3.01 1.67
CA ASP A 199 1.73 1.79 1.19
C ASP A 199 3.09 1.48 1.84
N TRP A 200 3.56 2.30 2.78
CA TRP A 200 4.91 2.14 3.34
C TRP A 200 5.19 0.75 3.88
N VAL A 201 4.35 0.23 4.75
CA VAL A 201 4.57 -1.10 5.32
C VAL A 201 4.16 -2.23 4.36
N TRP A 202 3.19 -1.97 3.49
CA TRP A 202 2.63 -2.99 2.60
C TRP A 202 3.51 -3.24 1.38
N GLN A 203 4.15 -2.19 0.85
CA GLN A 203 5.05 -2.27 -0.31
C GLN A 203 4.40 -2.97 -1.49
N THR A 204 3.15 -2.63 -1.77
CA THR A 204 2.36 -3.23 -2.83
C THR A 204 2.68 -2.61 -4.18
N GLN A 205 3.07 -1.34 -4.18
CA GLN A 205 3.40 -0.59 -5.39
C GLN A 205 4.90 -0.62 -5.68
N LYS A 206 5.23 -0.69 -6.96
CA LYS A 206 6.62 -0.72 -7.46
C LYS A 206 7.44 0.45 -6.92
N GLU A 207 6.85 1.64 -6.93
CA GLU A 207 7.46 2.88 -6.46
C GLU A 207 7.86 2.77 -4.97
N THR A 208 6.99 2.22 -4.14
CA THR A 208 7.24 2.01 -2.72
C THR A 208 8.30 0.93 -2.49
N GLN A 209 8.23 -0.20 -3.21
CA GLN A 209 9.20 -1.30 -3.07
C GLN A 209 10.63 -0.81 -3.30
N GLN A 210 10.87 -0.14 -4.42
CA GLN A 210 12.20 0.35 -4.80
C GLN A 210 12.70 1.41 -3.82
N ARG A 211 11.83 2.35 -3.43
CA ARG A 211 12.17 3.39 -2.45
C ARG A 211 12.51 2.81 -1.08
N LEU A 212 11.74 1.82 -0.59
CA LEU A 212 11.97 1.26 0.74
C LEU A 212 13.17 0.32 0.79
N GLU A 213 13.52 -0.37 -0.29
CA GLU A 213 14.79 -1.07 -0.39
C GLU A 213 15.96 -0.10 -0.17
N PHE A 214 15.93 1.06 -0.85
CA PHE A 214 16.93 2.11 -0.67
C PHE A 214 16.85 2.74 0.75
N TYR A 215 15.67 3.10 1.24
CA TYR A 215 15.46 3.65 2.59
C TYR A 215 16.04 2.73 3.67
N ARG A 216 15.78 1.43 3.58
CA ARG A 216 16.28 0.43 4.53
C ARG A 216 17.79 0.23 4.47
N SER A 217 18.42 0.46 3.33
CA SER A 217 19.87 0.43 3.24
C SER A 217 20.53 1.54 4.06
N TRP A 218 19.85 2.67 4.22
CA TRP A 218 20.30 3.83 4.99
C TRP A 218 19.75 3.91 6.42
N MET A 219 18.51 3.47 6.66
CA MET A 219 17.83 3.57 7.95
C MET A 219 18.02 4.93 8.62
N PRO A 220 17.48 6.03 8.08
CA PRO A 220 17.69 7.38 8.57
C PRO A 220 17.27 7.53 10.04
N MET A 221 17.98 8.33 10.81
CA MET A 221 17.66 8.62 12.23
C MET A 221 16.56 9.67 12.36
N MET A 222 16.36 10.49 11.33
CA MET A 222 15.26 11.45 11.20
C MET A 222 14.67 11.36 9.79
N HIS A 223 13.35 11.35 9.71
CA HIS A 223 12.60 11.37 8.46
C HIS A 223 11.49 12.41 8.51
N ALA A 224 11.46 13.31 7.52
CA ALA A 224 10.37 14.27 7.35
C ALA A 224 9.73 14.12 5.98
N ASP A 225 8.40 14.02 5.98
CA ASP A 225 7.58 13.91 4.79
C ASP A 225 6.81 15.21 4.56
N PHE A 226 7.09 15.90 3.45
CA PHE A 226 6.55 17.22 3.11
C PHE A 226 5.31 17.09 2.25
N HIS A 227 4.19 17.54 2.80
CA HIS A 227 2.84 17.41 2.26
C HIS A 227 2.13 18.74 2.10
N GLU A 228 1.00 18.70 1.40
CA GLU A 228 0.05 19.81 1.36
C GLU A 228 -1.37 19.32 1.70
N GLN A 229 -2.04 20.08 2.57
CA GLN A 229 -3.46 19.96 2.89
C GLN A 229 -4.28 21.01 2.13
N SER A 230 -5.61 21.12 2.41
CA SER A 230 -6.44 22.15 1.78
C SER A 230 -5.80 23.52 1.85
N PHE A 231 -5.80 24.28 0.75
CA PHE A 231 -5.26 25.65 0.69
C PHE A 231 -5.91 26.62 1.70
N GLN A 232 -7.07 26.27 2.27
CA GLN A 232 -7.75 27.06 3.32
C GLN A 232 -7.06 26.98 4.68
N HIS A 233 -6.24 25.94 4.92
CA HIS A 233 -5.62 25.71 6.22
C HIS A 233 -4.27 26.41 6.36
N SER A 234 -3.85 26.69 7.60
CA SER A 234 -2.52 27.12 7.95
C SER A 234 -1.54 25.93 7.93
N TYR A 235 -0.28 26.17 8.22
CA TYR A 235 0.76 25.14 8.23
C TYR A 235 0.61 24.21 9.44
N TYR A 236 0.79 22.89 9.25
CA TYR A 236 0.89 21.91 10.34
C TYR A 236 2.32 21.36 10.44
N PHE A 237 2.80 21.17 11.69
CA PHE A 237 4.02 20.45 12.03
C PHE A 237 3.92 19.82 13.43
N PRO A 238 4.86 18.89 13.82
CA PRO A 238 4.84 18.23 15.11
C PRO A 238 4.75 19.21 16.32
N PRO A 239 4.28 18.69 17.47
CA PRO A 239 3.98 17.29 17.77
C PRO A 239 2.68 16.80 17.15
N ALA A 240 2.64 15.49 16.85
CA ALA A 240 1.50 14.84 16.23
C ALA A 240 0.24 14.81 17.13
N ALA A 241 -0.92 14.60 16.51
CA ALA A 241 -2.18 14.36 17.23
C ALA A 241 -2.24 12.95 17.82
N LYS A 242 -3.14 12.73 18.77
CA LYS A 242 -3.53 11.39 19.20
C LYS A 242 -4.56 10.81 18.20
N PRO A 243 -4.63 9.45 18.04
CA PRO A 243 -3.93 8.44 18.85
C PRO A 243 -2.50 8.16 18.39
N TYR A 244 -1.65 7.71 19.33
CA TYR A 244 -0.34 7.14 19.03
C TYR A 244 -0.35 5.65 19.28
N LEU A 245 0.49 4.88 18.60
CA LEU A 245 0.87 3.56 19.06
C LEU A 245 1.51 3.69 20.45
N ASN A 246 0.95 2.99 21.44
CA ASN A 246 1.28 3.17 22.85
C ASN A 246 2.72 2.81 23.23
N PHE A 247 3.43 2.06 22.37
CA PHE A 247 4.81 1.62 22.56
C PHE A 247 5.86 2.50 21.86
N ILE A 248 5.44 3.60 21.19
CA ILE A 248 6.39 4.61 20.67
C ILE A 248 7.22 5.15 21.83
N ALA A 249 8.55 5.15 21.64
CA ALA A 249 9.51 5.55 22.66
C ALA A 249 9.27 6.99 23.14
N GLN A 250 9.43 7.22 24.46
CA GLN A 250 9.28 8.58 25.02
C GLN A 250 10.29 9.53 24.41
N SER A 251 11.55 9.08 24.16
CA SER A 251 12.58 9.90 23.52
C SER A 251 12.15 10.41 22.14
N THR A 252 11.41 9.64 21.35
CA THR A 252 10.87 10.08 20.06
C THR A 252 9.84 11.20 20.24
N LYS A 253 8.94 11.07 21.24
CA LYS A 253 7.94 12.10 21.56
C LYS A 253 8.59 13.39 22.04
N ASP A 254 9.61 13.28 22.88
CA ASP A 254 10.38 14.43 23.39
C ASP A 254 11.12 15.16 22.27
N LEU A 255 11.64 14.42 21.29
CA LEU A 255 12.28 15.00 20.11
C LEU A 255 11.28 15.68 19.17
N GLN A 256 10.06 15.09 18.98
CA GLN A 256 8.99 15.76 18.24
C GLN A 256 8.58 17.08 18.88
N GLU A 257 8.44 17.12 20.19
CA GLU A 257 8.17 18.35 20.94
C GLU A 257 9.30 19.37 20.78
N SER A 258 10.55 18.91 20.82
CA SER A 258 11.75 19.79 20.69
C SER A 258 11.86 20.40 19.29
N VAL A 259 11.68 19.60 18.23
CA VAL A 259 11.70 20.11 16.85
C VAL A 259 10.51 21.02 16.57
N GLY A 260 9.32 20.69 17.09
CA GLY A 260 8.12 21.52 16.99
C GLY A 260 8.33 22.90 17.57
N ARG A 261 9.03 23.02 18.73
CA ARG A 261 9.39 24.34 19.28
C ARG A 261 10.35 25.14 18.37
N SER A 262 11.27 24.47 17.66
CA SER A 262 12.13 25.13 16.68
C SER A 262 11.31 25.70 15.53
N PHE A 263 10.35 24.92 15.03
CA PHE A 263 9.44 25.34 13.95
C PHE A 263 8.53 26.49 14.38
N SER A 264 7.94 26.40 15.59
CA SER A 264 7.13 27.48 16.14
C SER A 264 7.89 28.80 16.19
N LYS A 265 9.13 28.79 16.71
CA LYS A 265 9.98 29.96 16.73
C LYS A 265 10.20 30.55 15.33
N LEU A 266 10.51 29.72 14.33
CA LEU A 266 10.69 30.19 12.94
C LEU A 266 9.42 30.83 12.40
N PHE A 267 8.25 30.18 12.61
CA PHE A 267 6.98 30.66 12.09
C PHE A 267 6.50 31.93 12.79
N ASP A 268 6.69 32.04 14.11
CA ASP A 268 6.38 33.24 14.89
C ASP A 268 7.22 34.44 14.43
N GLU A 269 8.54 34.26 14.22
CA GLU A 269 9.45 35.29 13.70
C GLU A 269 9.03 35.77 12.30
N LYS A 270 8.50 34.86 11.46
CA LYS A 270 8.01 35.17 10.11
C LYS A 270 6.56 35.61 10.08
N LYS A 271 5.83 35.51 11.19
CA LYS A 271 4.38 35.77 11.31
C LYS A 271 3.54 34.87 10.40
N TRP A 272 3.94 33.62 10.24
CA TRP A 272 3.21 32.61 9.50
C TRP A 272 2.32 31.82 10.45
N PRO A 273 1.01 31.70 10.17
CA PRO A 273 0.11 30.92 11.01
C PRO A 273 0.36 29.42 10.88
N TYR A 274 0.24 28.71 12.00
CA TYR A 274 0.42 27.26 12.09
C TYR A 274 -0.47 26.64 13.16
N PHE A 275 -0.54 25.29 13.16
CA PHE A 275 -1.13 24.51 14.24
C PHE A 275 -0.35 23.22 14.46
N THR A 276 -0.57 22.59 15.63
CA THR A 276 0.08 21.34 16.05
C THR A 276 -0.94 20.47 16.79
N SER A 277 -0.65 19.19 16.95
CA SER A 277 -1.41 18.27 17.81
C SER A 277 -2.87 18.06 17.39
N GLU A 278 -3.20 18.31 16.13
CA GLU A 278 -4.51 18.11 15.54
C GLU A 278 -4.40 17.30 14.25
N VAL A 279 -5.42 16.50 13.94
CA VAL A 279 -5.62 15.72 12.70
C VAL A 279 -4.60 14.59 12.51
N TYR A 280 -3.32 14.89 12.38
CA TYR A 280 -2.27 13.96 11.95
C TYR A 280 -1.74 13.14 13.12
N ASP A 281 -2.10 11.86 13.16
CA ASP A 281 -1.75 10.91 14.22
C ASP A 281 -0.54 10.01 13.85
N LEU A 282 -0.03 9.22 14.80
CA LEU A 282 1.04 8.22 14.61
C LEU A 282 0.50 6.82 14.93
N LEU A 283 -0.53 6.41 14.21
CA LEU A 283 -1.22 5.14 14.43
C LEU A 283 -1.00 4.14 13.30
N TYR A 284 -1.31 4.52 12.06
CA TYR A 284 -1.31 3.59 10.94
C TYR A 284 0.11 3.34 10.39
N PRO A 285 0.60 2.09 10.34
CA PRO A 285 1.99 1.77 9.96
C PRO A 285 2.31 1.99 8.47
N GLY A 286 1.32 2.30 7.66
CA GLY A 286 1.49 2.59 6.23
C GLY A 286 1.82 4.03 5.90
N TYR A 287 1.94 4.94 6.90
CA TYR A 287 2.30 6.34 6.69
C TYR A 287 3.81 6.58 6.64
N GLY A 288 4.21 7.65 5.93
CA GLY A 288 5.58 8.12 5.80
C GLY A 288 6.20 8.72 7.08
N ASP A 289 5.43 8.95 8.11
CA ASP A 289 5.92 9.32 9.44
C ASP A 289 5.97 8.14 10.41
N THR A 290 4.90 7.34 10.44
CA THR A 290 4.73 6.24 11.41
C THR A 290 5.65 5.06 11.10
N TYR A 291 5.83 4.67 9.84
CA TYR A 291 6.74 3.59 9.47
C TYR A 291 8.21 3.89 9.87
N PRO A 292 8.76 5.11 9.60
CA PRO A 292 10.04 5.52 10.15
C PRO A 292 10.13 5.44 11.68
N VAL A 293 9.09 5.87 12.40
CA VAL A 293 9.05 5.79 13.88
C VAL A 293 9.11 4.35 14.36
N LEU A 294 8.42 3.42 13.71
CA LEU A 294 8.47 1.99 14.00
C LEU A 294 9.85 1.36 13.72
N ASN A 295 10.67 2.03 12.92
CA ASN A 295 12.04 1.67 12.63
C ASN A 295 13.07 2.53 13.38
N GLY A 296 12.66 3.21 14.45
CA GLY A 296 13.53 3.94 15.39
C GLY A 296 13.79 5.39 15.04
N ALA A 297 13.39 5.87 13.88
CA ALA A 297 13.60 7.25 13.45
C ALA A 297 12.71 8.26 14.20
N LEU A 298 13.12 9.53 14.20
CA LEU A 298 12.23 10.65 14.43
C LEU A 298 11.45 10.89 13.13
N GLY A 299 10.24 10.28 13.00
CA GLY A 299 9.36 10.46 11.85
C GLY A 299 8.39 11.62 12.05
N MET A 300 8.07 12.34 10.98
CA MET A 300 7.10 13.44 11.01
C MET A 300 6.50 13.77 9.66
N THR A 301 5.26 14.21 9.69
CA THR A 301 4.52 14.83 8.57
C THR A 301 4.51 16.35 8.73
N LEU A 302 4.70 17.07 7.63
CA LEU A 302 4.73 18.53 7.54
C LEU A 302 3.72 18.98 6.47
N GLU A 303 2.66 19.69 6.85
CA GLU A 303 1.51 19.96 5.97
C GLU A 303 1.32 21.44 5.71
N GLN A 304 1.61 21.87 4.49
CA GLN A 304 1.32 23.23 4.02
C GLN A 304 -0.09 23.31 3.44
N GLY A 305 -0.81 24.40 3.68
CA GLY A 305 -2.06 24.66 2.95
C GLY A 305 -1.77 24.89 1.47
N GLY A 306 -2.26 23.99 0.58
CA GLY A 306 -1.85 24.07 -0.83
C GLY A 306 -2.67 23.29 -1.84
N ILE A 307 -3.31 22.18 -1.46
CA ILE A 307 -4.14 21.40 -2.39
C ILE A 307 -5.25 22.28 -2.98
N ARG A 308 -5.36 22.27 -4.32
CA ARG A 308 -6.26 23.14 -5.11
C ARG A 308 -5.87 24.62 -5.07
N GLY A 309 -4.68 24.97 -4.57
CA GLY A 309 -4.21 26.35 -4.52
C GLY A 309 -3.65 26.89 -5.85
N GLY A 310 -3.42 26.03 -6.84
CA GLY A 310 -2.86 26.45 -8.13
C GLY A 310 -1.55 27.23 -7.98
N LEU A 311 -1.33 28.23 -8.83
CA LEU A 311 -0.25 29.22 -8.64
C LEU A 311 -0.64 30.28 -7.59
N ILE A 312 -1.93 30.61 -7.47
CA ILE A 312 -2.50 31.53 -6.49
C ILE A 312 -3.95 31.16 -6.22
N SER A 313 -4.42 31.28 -4.99
CA SER A 313 -5.84 31.10 -4.64
C SER A 313 -6.26 32.02 -3.51
N ALA A 314 -7.47 32.58 -3.61
CA ALA A 314 -8.08 33.39 -2.56
C ALA A 314 -8.68 32.47 -1.48
N LYS A 315 -8.37 32.74 -0.22
CA LYS A 315 -8.89 32.03 0.94
C LYS A 315 -10.22 32.62 1.40
N SER A 316 -10.99 31.86 2.14
CA SER A 316 -12.29 32.28 2.67
C SER A 316 -12.20 33.41 3.73
N ASP A 317 -11.03 33.60 4.33
CA ASP A 317 -10.73 34.70 5.27
C ASP A 317 -10.36 36.04 4.58
N GLY A 318 -10.32 36.05 3.24
CA GLY A 318 -9.97 37.21 2.42
C GLY A 318 -8.48 37.36 2.11
N ASP A 319 -7.64 36.48 2.63
CA ASP A 319 -6.22 36.41 2.28
C ASP A 319 -6.00 35.60 0.97
N THR A 320 -4.78 35.58 0.47
CA THR A 320 -4.38 34.78 -0.69
C THR A 320 -3.18 33.90 -0.34
N ILE A 321 -3.07 32.75 -0.98
CA ILE A 321 -1.91 31.89 -0.90
C ILE A 321 -1.35 31.62 -2.29
N SER A 322 -0.09 31.92 -2.50
CA SER A 322 0.59 31.64 -3.77
C SER A 322 1.51 30.43 -3.70
N LEU A 323 1.87 29.86 -4.85
CA LEU A 323 2.90 28.82 -4.91
C LEU A 323 4.25 29.35 -4.39
N VAL A 324 4.56 30.63 -4.65
CA VAL A 324 5.78 31.30 -4.13
C VAL A 324 5.82 31.25 -2.59
N ASP A 325 4.70 31.55 -1.93
CA ASP A 325 4.60 31.50 -0.45
C ASP A 325 4.78 30.09 0.07
N ARG A 326 4.11 29.11 -0.54
CA ARG A 326 4.18 27.70 -0.16
C ARG A 326 5.58 27.14 -0.30
N VAL A 327 6.26 27.42 -1.42
CA VAL A 327 7.66 27.06 -1.65
C VAL A 327 8.58 27.69 -0.59
N LYS A 328 8.34 28.94 -0.24
CA LYS A 328 9.11 29.66 0.78
C LYS A 328 8.93 29.05 2.18
N HIS A 329 7.69 28.70 2.54
CA HIS A 329 7.40 28.04 3.82
C HIS A 329 8.11 26.69 3.94
N HIS A 330 7.93 25.81 2.97
CA HIS A 330 8.56 24.49 2.94
C HIS A 330 10.09 24.56 2.91
N SER A 331 10.67 25.43 2.08
CA SER A 331 12.13 25.59 2.00
C SER A 331 12.73 26.08 3.32
N ALA A 332 12.09 27.07 3.94
CA ALA A 332 12.55 27.62 5.21
C ALA A 332 12.49 26.58 6.33
N LEU A 333 11.40 25.80 6.39
CA LEU A 333 11.24 24.74 7.38
C LEU A 333 12.20 23.58 7.15
N ALA A 334 12.43 23.18 5.89
CA ALA A 334 13.38 22.13 5.55
C ALA A 334 14.81 22.50 5.99
N LEU A 335 15.24 23.73 5.75
CA LEU A 335 16.55 24.21 6.20
C LEU A 335 16.64 24.31 7.72
N ASN A 336 15.61 24.81 8.39
CA ASN A 336 15.55 24.83 9.87
C ASN A 336 15.61 23.42 10.46
N LEU A 337 14.91 22.45 9.85
CA LEU A 337 14.95 21.06 10.27
C LEU A 337 16.35 20.45 10.16
N VAL A 338 17.06 20.71 9.05
CA VAL A 338 18.46 20.27 8.89
C VAL A 338 19.35 20.91 9.96
N GLU A 339 19.28 22.22 10.16
CA GLU A 339 20.04 22.93 11.18
C GLU A 339 19.76 22.37 12.58
N TRP A 340 18.48 22.19 12.94
CA TRP A 340 18.07 21.59 14.20
C TRP A 340 18.62 20.16 14.36
N SER A 341 18.53 19.35 13.31
CA SER A 341 19.01 17.96 13.32
C SER A 341 20.52 17.87 13.52
N LEU A 342 21.29 18.73 12.88
CA LEU A 342 22.74 18.80 13.06
C LEU A 342 23.09 19.26 14.48
N ALA A 343 22.41 20.25 15.03
CA ALA A 343 22.62 20.72 16.41
C ALA A 343 22.20 19.67 17.46
N ASN A 344 21.30 18.76 17.14
CA ASN A 344 20.79 17.69 18.03
C ASN A 344 21.28 16.28 17.60
N ALA A 345 22.36 16.18 16.82
CA ALA A 345 22.83 14.93 16.21
C ALA A 345 23.04 13.81 17.25
N GLU A 346 23.64 14.12 18.41
CA GLU A 346 23.88 13.13 19.46
C GLU A 346 22.57 12.63 20.10
N SER A 347 21.58 13.51 20.29
CA SER A 347 20.27 13.14 20.82
C SER A 347 19.49 12.26 19.83
N LEU A 348 19.57 12.57 18.53
CA LEU A 348 18.98 11.76 17.47
C LEU A 348 19.61 10.36 17.42
N LYS A 349 20.96 10.28 17.44
CA LYS A 349 21.68 9.00 17.49
C LYS A 349 21.33 8.19 18.75
N ALA A 350 21.31 8.83 19.91
CA ALA A 350 20.98 8.19 21.17
C ALA A 350 19.55 7.62 21.18
N SER A 351 18.55 8.39 20.69
CA SER A 351 17.17 7.93 20.56
C SER A 351 17.06 6.76 19.60
N PHE A 352 17.59 6.90 18.39
CA PHE A 352 17.53 5.90 17.34
C PHE A 352 18.14 4.56 17.79
N TYR A 353 19.41 4.57 18.20
CA TYR A 353 20.08 3.36 18.66
C TYR A 353 19.48 2.81 19.97
N GLY A 354 18.98 3.69 20.84
CA GLY A 354 18.27 3.28 22.06
C GLY A 354 17.02 2.46 21.79
N VAL A 355 16.25 2.79 20.76
CA VAL A 355 15.09 2.00 20.32
C VAL A 355 15.55 0.60 19.88
N HIS A 356 16.58 0.51 19.03
CA HIS A 356 17.08 -0.78 18.55
C HIS A 356 17.72 -1.62 19.66
N ASP A 357 18.48 -1.01 20.57
CA ASP A 357 19.09 -1.70 21.71
C ASP A 357 18.00 -2.29 22.63
N LYS A 358 16.97 -1.51 22.95
CA LYS A 358 15.81 -1.96 23.72
C LYS A 358 15.08 -3.09 23.01
N SER A 359 14.85 -2.97 21.70
CA SER A 359 14.19 -3.98 20.87
C SER A 359 14.90 -5.33 20.90
N ARG A 360 16.22 -5.35 20.89
CA ARG A 360 17.02 -6.59 20.99
C ARG A 360 17.15 -7.15 22.40
N THR A 361 17.00 -6.32 23.42
CA THR A 361 17.24 -6.76 24.81
C THR A 361 15.96 -7.00 25.59
N ASN A 362 15.00 -6.08 25.50
CA ASN A 362 13.76 -6.12 26.27
C ASN A 362 12.59 -5.51 25.46
N PRO A 363 12.13 -6.16 24.38
CA PRO A 363 11.01 -5.68 23.59
C PRO A 363 9.71 -5.67 24.40
N THR A 364 8.74 -4.83 23.98
CA THR A 364 7.43 -4.68 24.64
C THR A 364 6.32 -5.48 23.97
N ASN A 365 6.64 -6.32 23.01
CA ASN A 365 5.71 -7.18 22.29
C ASN A 365 4.95 -8.10 23.25
N LYS A 366 3.69 -8.36 22.94
CA LYS A 366 2.83 -9.23 23.75
C LYS A 366 3.34 -10.67 23.81
N PHE A 367 3.95 -11.15 22.73
CA PHE A 367 4.50 -12.50 22.64
C PHE A 367 6.00 -12.45 22.31
N ALA A 368 6.74 -13.43 22.87
CA ALA A 368 8.15 -13.61 22.56
C ALA A 368 8.36 -14.20 21.15
N TYR A 369 7.40 -15.01 20.69
CA TYR A 369 7.44 -15.70 19.41
C TYR A 369 6.05 -15.65 18.74
N TYR A 370 6.05 -15.52 17.42
CA TYR A 370 4.88 -15.64 16.56
C TYR A 370 5.13 -16.82 15.62
N PHE A 371 4.23 -17.81 15.65
CA PHE A 371 4.44 -19.09 15.00
C PHE A 371 3.31 -19.41 14.04
N VAL A 372 3.67 -19.80 12.81
CA VAL A 372 2.73 -20.20 11.74
C VAL A 372 3.05 -21.64 11.36
N PRO A 373 2.21 -22.62 11.72
CA PRO A 373 2.44 -24.02 11.38
C PRO A 373 2.53 -24.28 9.88
N GLU A 374 3.36 -25.24 9.47
CA GLU A 374 3.60 -25.63 8.08
C GLU A 374 2.37 -26.24 7.41
N ASN A 375 1.50 -26.87 8.18
CA ASN A 375 0.21 -27.40 7.67
C ASN A 375 -0.87 -26.34 7.50
N SER A 376 -0.57 -25.05 7.65
CA SER A 376 -1.41 -24.01 7.07
C SER A 376 -1.39 -24.23 5.55
N LEU A 377 -2.51 -24.66 4.98
CA LEU A 377 -2.68 -25.05 3.56
C LEU A 377 -2.43 -23.89 2.56
N ARG A 378 -1.74 -22.84 2.97
CA ARG A 378 -1.44 -21.65 2.20
C ARG A 378 0.02 -21.58 1.84
N ASP A 379 0.27 -21.15 0.62
CA ASP A 379 1.60 -20.73 0.22
C ASP A 379 2.01 -19.50 1.05
N LEU A 380 3.05 -19.66 1.87
CA LEU A 380 3.62 -18.58 2.69
C LEU A 380 4.59 -17.69 1.92
N LYS A 381 4.72 -17.87 0.59
CA LYS A 381 5.70 -17.14 -0.23
C LYS A 381 5.53 -15.62 -0.10
N ASP A 382 4.32 -15.12 -0.29
CA ASP A 382 4.05 -13.68 -0.19
C ASP A 382 4.23 -13.17 1.24
N PHE A 383 3.91 -13.99 2.24
CA PHE A 383 4.14 -13.64 3.64
C PHE A 383 5.64 -13.58 3.98
N ARG A 384 6.44 -14.55 3.51
CA ARG A 384 7.91 -14.52 3.62
C ARG A 384 8.51 -13.29 2.96
N LEU A 385 8.06 -12.99 1.74
CA LEU A 385 8.49 -11.81 1.00
C LEU A 385 8.14 -10.51 1.76
N PHE A 386 6.95 -10.43 2.33
CA PHE A 386 6.54 -9.31 3.17
C PHE A 386 7.46 -9.14 4.40
N LEU A 387 7.78 -10.23 5.10
CA LEU A 387 8.71 -10.21 6.23
C LEU A 387 10.10 -9.74 5.80
N TYR A 388 10.62 -10.30 4.72
CA TYR A 388 11.93 -9.94 4.17
C TYR A 388 11.98 -8.47 3.75
N ASN A 389 10.98 -7.99 3.02
CA ASN A 389 10.88 -6.61 2.56
C ASN A 389 10.82 -5.60 3.73
N ASN A 390 10.30 -6.01 4.88
CA ASN A 390 10.24 -5.20 6.09
C ASN A 390 11.43 -5.42 7.06
N GLY A 391 12.43 -6.24 6.69
CA GLY A 391 13.60 -6.53 7.51
C GLY A 391 13.28 -7.27 8.80
N ILE A 392 12.21 -8.02 8.80
CA ILE A 392 11.82 -8.88 9.92
C ILE A 392 12.55 -10.21 9.76
N ILE A 393 13.34 -10.57 10.77
CA ILE A 393 14.08 -11.85 10.79
C ILE A 393 13.13 -12.96 11.25
N PHE A 394 13.16 -14.09 10.56
CA PHE A 394 12.33 -15.25 10.85
C PHE A 394 13.11 -16.54 10.57
N HIS A 395 12.59 -17.67 11.06
CA HIS A 395 13.07 -19.01 10.73
C HIS A 395 11.98 -19.77 9.99
N ASP A 396 12.28 -20.26 8.81
CA ASP A 396 11.33 -20.98 7.96
C ASP A 396 10.93 -22.34 8.53
N TYR A 397 11.87 -23.01 9.23
CA TYR A 397 11.68 -24.35 9.77
C TYR A 397 12.07 -24.37 11.25
N ALA A 398 11.13 -23.93 12.11
CA ALA A 398 11.20 -24.12 13.54
C ALA A 398 10.22 -25.21 13.94
N TYR A 399 10.48 -25.93 15.03
CA TYR A 399 9.55 -26.92 15.57
C TYR A 399 9.48 -26.82 17.10
N LEU A 400 8.33 -27.18 17.66
CA LEU A 400 8.13 -27.19 19.10
C LEU A 400 8.84 -28.39 19.74
N THR A 401 9.71 -28.13 20.70
CA THR A 401 10.47 -29.18 21.45
C THR A 401 9.66 -29.79 22.57
N LYS A 402 8.52 -29.18 22.93
CA LYS A 402 7.57 -29.62 23.97
C LYS A 402 6.17 -29.12 23.66
N ASN A 403 5.15 -29.71 24.31
CA ASN A 403 3.81 -29.14 24.27
C ASN A 403 3.83 -27.73 24.87
N SER A 404 3.24 -26.75 24.15
CA SER A 404 3.36 -25.35 24.51
C SER A 404 2.01 -24.65 24.57
N SER A 405 1.83 -23.80 25.58
CA SER A 405 0.67 -22.91 25.67
C SER A 405 0.82 -21.77 24.68
N ALA A 406 -0.22 -21.50 23.89
CA ALA A 406 -0.21 -20.51 22.84
C ALA A 406 -1.53 -19.75 22.74
N TYR A 407 -1.45 -18.49 22.31
CA TYR A 407 -2.62 -17.71 21.93
C TYR A 407 -2.92 -17.96 20.44
N ASP A 408 -4.10 -18.45 20.15
CA ASP A 408 -4.59 -18.68 18.77
C ASP A 408 -5.22 -17.39 18.22
N TYR A 409 -4.68 -16.87 17.13
CA TYR A 409 -5.15 -15.63 16.50
C TYR A 409 -6.52 -15.74 15.84
N MET A 410 -6.90 -16.92 15.35
CA MET A 410 -8.17 -17.11 14.66
C MET A 410 -9.32 -17.22 15.65
N THR A 411 -9.13 -17.94 16.74
CA THR A 411 -10.16 -18.15 17.79
C THR A 411 -10.08 -17.14 18.93
N MET A 412 -8.97 -16.40 19.03
CA MET A 412 -8.65 -15.46 20.12
C MET A 412 -8.64 -16.13 21.51
N LYS A 413 -8.28 -17.41 21.58
CA LYS A 413 -8.27 -18.21 22.81
C LYS A 413 -6.89 -18.80 23.08
N GLN A 414 -6.67 -19.20 24.34
CA GLN A 414 -5.52 -20.00 24.71
C GLN A 414 -5.73 -21.47 24.31
N VAL A 415 -4.71 -22.04 23.68
CA VAL A 415 -4.68 -23.44 23.24
C VAL A 415 -3.36 -24.10 23.64
N THR A 416 -3.30 -25.42 23.58
CA THR A 416 -2.05 -26.16 23.74
C THR A 416 -1.63 -26.74 22.40
N LEU A 417 -0.46 -26.38 21.94
CA LEU A 417 0.15 -26.92 20.71
C LEU A 417 0.97 -28.17 21.05
N PRO A 418 0.91 -29.20 20.17
CA PRO A 418 1.67 -30.42 20.39
C PRO A 418 3.16 -30.24 20.13
N LYS A 419 3.98 -31.04 20.83
CA LYS A 419 5.39 -31.22 20.52
C LYS A 419 5.57 -31.64 19.03
N GLU A 420 6.69 -31.22 18.42
CA GLU A 420 7.09 -31.55 17.05
C GLU A 420 6.26 -30.84 15.96
N LEU A 421 5.34 -29.96 16.34
CA LEU A 421 4.67 -29.11 15.35
C LEU A 421 5.71 -28.17 14.72
N GLY A 422 5.90 -28.30 13.38
CA GLY A 422 6.82 -27.50 12.57
C GLY A 422 6.14 -26.29 11.93
N GLY A 423 6.92 -25.27 11.59
CA GLY A 423 6.43 -24.08 10.89
C GLY A 423 7.41 -22.91 10.88
N LEU A 424 6.93 -21.79 10.33
CA LEU A 424 7.64 -20.51 10.32
C LEU A 424 7.55 -19.84 11.71
N MET A 425 8.67 -19.35 12.21
CA MET A 425 8.75 -18.67 13.50
C MET A 425 9.39 -17.32 13.38
N ILE A 426 8.72 -16.28 13.89
CA ILE A 426 9.22 -14.91 14.06
C ILE A 426 9.48 -14.71 15.56
N PHE A 427 10.68 -14.25 15.93
CA PHE A 427 10.97 -13.89 17.31
C PHE A 427 10.88 -12.37 17.51
N ALA A 428 10.27 -11.93 18.64
CA ALA A 428 10.10 -10.50 18.91
C ALA A 428 11.41 -9.80 19.24
N LYS A 429 12.38 -10.52 19.80
CA LYS A 429 13.65 -9.97 20.30
C LYS A 429 14.65 -9.69 19.17
N GLN A 430 14.34 -8.71 18.33
CA GLN A 430 15.15 -8.27 17.19
C GLN A 430 15.01 -6.75 16.97
N SER A 431 15.84 -6.16 16.11
CA SER A 431 15.84 -4.71 15.83
C SER A 431 14.49 -4.18 15.33
N SER A 432 13.70 -5.01 14.65
CA SER A 432 12.36 -4.69 14.12
C SER A 432 11.22 -4.91 15.13
N ALA A 433 11.50 -5.09 16.42
CA ALA A 433 10.47 -5.41 17.43
C ALA A 433 9.27 -4.44 17.45
N PRO A 434 9.43 -3.10 17.34
CA PRO A 434 8.26 -2.20 17.31
C PRO A 434 7.39 -2.41 16.07
N LEU A 435 7.99 -2.69 14.91
CA LEU A 435 7.26 -2.99 13.70
C LEU A 435 6.50 -4.34 13.83
N ILE A 436 7.15 -5.37 14.37
CA ILE A 436 6.52 -6.66 14.69
C ILE A 436 5.34 -6.45 15.64
N GLN A 437 5.50 -5.62 16.67
CA GLN A 437 4.45 -5.29 17.61
C GLN A 437 3.25 -4.63 16.91
N ALA A 438 3.48 -3.65 16.05
CA ALA A 438 2.44 -2.96 15.30
C ALA A 438 1.65 -3.91 14.37
N LEU A 439 2.35 -4.88 13.74
CA LEU A 439 1.77 -5.76 12.72
C LEU A 439 1.08 -7.00 13.30
N PHE A 440 1.56 -7.52 14.41
CA PHE A 440 1.18 -8.86 14.88
C PHE A 440 0.58 -8.89 16.28
N ASP A 441 0.73 -7.86 17.11
CA ASP A 441 0.04 -7.87 18.40
C ASP A 441 -1.48 -7.82 18.18
N PRO A 442 -2.27 -8.64 18.92
CA PRO A 442 -3.68 -8.87 18.60
C PRO A 442 -4.60 -7.68 18.89
N THR A 443 -4.09 -6.66 19.58
CA THR A 443 -4.89 -5.48 19.95
C THR A 443 -4.07 -4.20 19.82
N VAL A 444 -4.55 -3.26 19.03
CA VAL A 444 -4.12 -1.86 19.09
C VAL A 444 -5.04 -1.15 20.07
N VAL A 445 -4.46 -0.60 21.14
CA VAL A 445 -5.22 0.20 22.10
C VAL A 445 -5.34 1.62 21.56
N LEU A 446 -6.52 2.00 21.12
CA LEU A 446 -6.83 3.36 20.72
C LEU A 446 -6.99 4.23 21.97
N ALA A 447 -6.11 5.21 22.14
CA ALA A 447 -6.22 6.19 23.22
C ALA A 447 -7.36 7.19 22.99
N ASP A 448 -7.73 7.42 21.73
CA ASP A 448 -8.90 8.16 21.29
C ASP A 448 -9.54 7.42 20.10
N SER A 449 -10.83 7.59 19.91
CA SER A 449 -11.58 7.01 18.78
C SER A 449 -11.56 7.89 17.53
N LEU A 450 -11.05 9.10 17.63
CA LEU A 450 -10.87 10.02 16.52
C LEU A 450 -9.59 9.63 15.76
N THR A 451 -9.76 8.96 14.65
CA THR A 451 -8.69 8.66 13.68
C THR A 451 -9.26 8.75 12.28
N TYR A 452 -8.44 9.15 11.33
CA TYR A 452 -8.87 9.38 9.95
C TYR A 452 -8.58 8.20 9.00
N ASP A 453 -8.03 7.10 9.51
CA ASP A 453 -7.70 5.91 8.69
C ASP A 453 -8.13 4.60 9.38
N ILE A 454 -7.71 3.45 8.82
CA ILE A 454 -8.02 2.14 9.37
C ILE A 454 -7.41 1.95 10.77
N THR A 455 -8.11 1.20 11.59
CA THR A 455 -7.79 1.00 13.01
C THR A 455 -7.39 -0.43 13.35
N ALA A 456 -7.40 -1.33 12.38
CA ALA A 456 -6.96 -2.70 12.54
C ALA A 456 -6.41 -3.26 11.22
N TRP A 457 -5.32 -4.03 11.30
CA TRP A 457 -4.57 -4.54 10.15
C TRP A 457 -3.76 -5.82 10.43
N ASN A 458 -4.13 -6.62 11.42
CA ASN A 458 -3.37 -7.82 11.79
C ASN A 458 -3.28 -8.81 10.60
N LEU A 459 -2.07 -9.05 10.14
CA LEU A 459 -1.79 -9.84 8.94
C LEU A 459 -2.15 -11.32 9.06
N PHE A 460 -2.02 -11.92 10.24
CA PHE A 460 -2.41 -13.33 10.42
C PHE A 460 -3.90 -13.51 10.16
N GLN A 461 -4.71 -12.63 10.70
CA GLN A 461 -6.17 -12.69 10.54
C GLN A 461 -6.60 -12.29 9.13
N LEU A 462 -6.02 -11.24 8.55
CA LEU A 462 -6.32 -10.83 7.17
C LEU A 462 -6.03 -11.93 6.16
N ASN A 463 -4.89 -12.59 6.31
CA ASN A 463 -4.51 -13.68 5.40
C ASN A 463 -5.10 -15.04 5.81
N GLY A 464 -5.86 -15.12 6.92
CA GLY A 464 -6.38 -16.37 7.46
C GLY A 464 -5.28 -17.38 7.75
N LEU A 465 -4.12 -16.90 8.21
CA LEU A 465 -3.03 -17.75 8.63
C LEU A 465 -3.33 -18.29 10.01
N GLN A 466 -3.32 -19.59 10.15
CA GLN A 466 -3.35 -20.21 11.47
C GLN A 466 -2.05 -19.84 12.19
N ALA A 467 -2.11 -18.89 13.09
CA ALA A 467 -0.94 -18.33 13.74
C ALA A 467 -1.11 -18.32 15.27
N TYR A 468 0.01 -18.41 15.96
CA TYR A 468 0.03 -18.54 17.41
C TYR A 468 1.06 -17.60 18.05
N GLY A 469 0.66 -16.96 19.17
CA GLY A 469 1.55 -16.19 20.01
C GLY A 469 2.05 -17.03 21.20
N ILE A 470 3.36 -17.15 21.38
CA ILE A 470 4.01 -18.02 22.37
C ILE A 470 5.01 -17.20 23.19
N ASN A 471 5.00 -17.38 24.54
CA ASN A 471 5.91 -16.66 25.43
C ASN A 471 7.06 -17.52 25.95
N GLU A 472 6.94 -18.84 25.91
CA GLU A 472 7.98 -19.73 26.37
C GLU A 472 8.97 -20.10 25.26
N ASN A 473 10.25 -20.21 25.62
CA ASN A 473 11.26 -20.72 24.69
C ASN A 473 11.09 -22.25 24.55
N ALA A 474 10.48 -22.65 23.45
CA ALA A 474 10.12 -24.03 23.15
C ALA A 474 10.50 -24.47 21.74
N PHE A 475 11.40 -23.74 21.08
CA PHE A 475 11.72 -23.99 19.67
C PHE A 475 13.08 -24.66 19.48
N GLY A 476 13.12 -25.67 18.57
CA GLY A 476 14.29 -26.14 17.84
C GLY A 476 14.26 -25.59 16.43
N ILE A 477 15.43 -25.43 15.80
CA ILE A 477 15.57 -24.92 14.44
C ILE A 477 16.18 -26.02 13.57
N ILE A 478 15.56 -26.29 12.42
CA ILE A 478 16.12 -27.13 11.35
C ILE A 478 16.73 -26.19 10.30
N LYS A 479 17.98 -26.44 9.92
CA LYS A 479 18.63 -25.70 8.86
C LYS A 479 18.14 -26.27 7.51
N ASP A 480 17.60 -25.37 6.71
CA ASP A 480 17.27 -25.47 5.28
C ASP A 480 16.70 -26.82 4.77
N HIS A 481 15.51 -26.72 4.22
CA HIS A 481 14.88 -27.74 3.40
C HIS A 481 14.55 -27.11 2.05
N ASP A 482 15.46 -27.22 1.08
CA ASP A 482 15.22 -26.84 -0.30
C ASP A 482 14.35 -27.93 -0.96
N GLY A 483 13.05 -27.71 -1.01
CA GLY A 483 12.14 -28.53 -1.81
C GLY A 483 12.25 -28.14 -3.28
N GLU A 484 13.01 -28.85 -4.09
CA GLU A 484 12.97 -28.68 -5.55
C GLU A 484 11.65 -29.20 -6.11
N LEU A 485 10.98 -28.36 -6.94
CA LEU A 485 9.83 -28.78 -7.73
C LEU A 485 10.30 -29.82 -8.76
N THR A 486 9.76 -31.04 -8.71
CA THR A 486 9.97 -32.07 -9.71
C THR A 486 8.84 -32.05 -10.73
N PHE A 487 9.18 -32.14 -12.01
CA PHE A 487 8.21 -32.15 -13.10
C PHE A 487 8.14 -33.56 -13.74
N PRO A 488 6.91 -34.08 -13.97
CA PRO A 488 6.72 -35.42 -14.51
C PRO A 488 7.04 -35.50 -16.01
N THR A 489 7.48 -36.66 -16.48
CA THR A 489 7.43 -37.04 -17.91
C THR A 489 6.14 -37.76 -18.17
N LEU A 490 5.27 -37.22 -19.01
CA LEU A 490 3.98 -37.80 -19.33
C LEU A 490 4.11 -38.92 -20.36
N LYS A 491 3.50 -40.08 -20.12
CA LYS A 491 3.50 -41.23 -21.01
C LYS A 491 2.10 -41.79 -21.26
N ASN A 492 1.43 -42.27 -20.22
CA ASN A 492 0.15 -42.99 -20.32
C ASN A 492 -0.96 -42.30 -19.52
N GLU A 493 -0.69 -41.15 -18.96
CA GLU A 493 -1.64 -40.41 -18.12
C GLU A 493 -2.81 -39.87 -18.94
N VAL A 494 -4.01 -39.94 -18.37
CA VAL A 494 -5.24 -39.49 -19.00
C VAL A 494 -5.56 -38.03 -18.69
N ALA A 495 -5.07 -37.55 -17.54
CA ALA A 495 -5.26 -36.17 -17.07
C ALA A 495 -4.12 -35.74 -16.13
N ILE A 496 -4.10 -34.45 -15.80
CA ILE A 496 -3.18 -33.87 -14.82
C ILE A 496 -3.97 -33.00 -13.88
N ALA A 497 -3.79 -33.20 -12.59
CA ALA A 497 -4.29 -32.26 -11.58
C ALA A 497 -3.22 -31.24 -11.19
N PHE A 498 -3.64 -30.02 -10.88
CA PHE A 498 -2.79 -29.00 -10.28
C PHE A 498 -3.59 -28.07 -9.38
N TYR A 499 -2.90 -27.40 -8.45
CA TYR A 499 -3.52 -26.46 -7.54
C TYR A 499 -3.08 -25.03 -7.90
N PRO A 500 -4.01 -24.06 -8.07
CA PRO A 500 -3.68 -22.70 -8.44
C PRO A 500 -3.20 -21.88 -7.23
N HIS A 501 -1.94 -22.07 -6.81
CA HIS A 501 -1.34 -21.32 -5.70
C HIS A 501 -1.15 -19.85 -6.04
N ASP A 502 -0.45 -19.57 -7.16
CA ASP A 502 -0.32 -18.24 -7.73
C ASP A 502 -1.29 -18.06 -8.90
N ILE A 503 -2.20 -17.11 -8.76
CA ILE A 503 -3.30 -16.94 -9.72
C ILE A 503 -2.78 -16.47 -11.10
N LYS A 504 -1.80 -15.59 -11.15
CA LYS A 504 -1.24 -15.09 -12.41
C LYS A 504 -0.59 -16.21 -13.21
N SER A 505 0.32 -16.93 -12.56
CA SER A 505 1.00 -18.08 -13.19
C SER A 505 0.00 -19.15 -13.60
N SER A 506 -0.99 -19.47 -12.73
CA SER A 506 -2.05 -20.43 -13.02
C SER A 506 -2.91 -20.02 -14.20
N TYR A 507 -3.32 -18.75 -14.26
CA TYR A 507 -4.16 -18.23 -15.35
C TYR A 507 -3.38 -18.22 -16.68
N LEU A 508 -2.14 -17.76 -16.69
CA LEU A 508 -1.31 -17.77 -17.89
C LEU A 508 -1.02 -19.21 -18.36
N PHE A 509 -0.80 -20.13 -17.41
CA PHE A 509 -0.66 -21.56 -17.71
C PHE A 509 -1.95 -22.13 -18.31
N ILE A 510 -3.12 -21.86 -17.70
CA ILE A 510 -4.42 -22.27 -18.27
C ILE A 510 -4.60 -21.74 -19.69
N GLN A 511 -4.29 -20.47 -19.95
CA GLN A 511 -4.35 -19.89 -21.30
C GLN A 511 -3.44 -20.64 -22.29
N ALA A 512 -2.20 -20.95 -21.90
CA ALA A 512 -1.26 -21.67 -22.73
C ALA A 512 -1.78 -23.08 -23.03
N VAL A 513 -2.25 -23.80 -22.02
CA VAL A 513 -2.78 -25.17 -22.15
C VAL A 513 -4.05 -25.21 -22.99
N VAL A 514 -4.96 -24.24 -22.84
CA VAL A 514 -6.17 -24.14 -23.69
C VAL A 514 -5.80 -23.85 -25.14
N LYS A 515 -4.78 -23.04 -25.41
CA LYS A 515 -4.26 -22.81 -26.78
C LYS A 515 -3.66 -24.08 -27.40
N LEU A 516 -3.11 -25.00 -26.60
CA LEU A 516 -2.67 -26.33 -27.07
C LEU A 516 -3.83 -27.27 -27.40
N GLY A 517 -5.07 -26.88 -27.08
CA GLY A 517 -6.29 -27.64 -27.34
C GLY A 517 -6.77 -28.54 -26.20
N ALA A 518 -6.16 -28.44 -25.01
CA ALA A 518 -6.64 -29.16 -23.84
C ALA A 518 -7.90 -28.52 -23.23
N LEU A 519 -8.75 -29.36 -22.64
CA LEU A 519 -9.82 -28.95 -21.78
C LEU A 519 -9.26 -28.83 -20.35
N VAL A 520 -9.53 -27.72 -19.68
CA VAL A 520 -9.28 -27.54 -18.25
C VAL A 520 -10.61 -27.48 -17.53
N SER A 521 -10.73 -28.20 -16.44
CA SER A 521 -11.94 -28.24 -15.62
C SER A 521 -11.61 -28.10 -14.12
N TYR A 522 -12.59 -27.71 -13.32
CA TYR A 522 -12.52 -27.71 -11.87
C TYR A 522 -13.62 -28.60 -11.29
N SER A 523 -13.37 -29.18 -10.12
CA SER A 523 -14.40 -29.93 -9.38
C SER A 523 -15.24 -28.95 -8.54
N ASP A 524 -16.57 -29.05 -8.62
CA ASP A 524 -17.49 -28.31 -7.76
C ASP A 524 -17.58 -28.88 -6.34
N THR A 525 -16.89 -30.00 -6.07
CA THR A 525 -16.86 -30.69 -4.77
C THR A 525 -15.46 -30.79 -4.15
N GLU A 526 -14.40 -30.61 -4.92
CA GLU A 526 -13.01 -30.63 -4.46
C GLU A 526 -12.44 -29.23 -4.36
N ASN A 527 -11.86 -28.91 -3.24
CA ASN A 527 -11.45 -27.56 -2.88
C ASN A 527 -10.33 -26.99 -3.78
N GLY A 528 -10.70 -26.42 -4.92
CA GLY A 528 -9.82 -25.60 -5.76
C GLY A 528 -8.86 -26.36 -6.67
N THR A 529 -8.89 -27.68 -6.73
CA THR A 529 -8.07 -28.46 -7.65
C THR A 529 -8.57 -28.34 -9.10
N LEU A 530 -7.65 -28.06 -10.01
CA LEU A 530 -7.91 -27.98 -11.44
C LEU A 530 -7.39 -29.23 -12.16
N VAL A 531 -8.08 -29.64 -13.22
CA VAL A 531 -7.75 -30.83 -13.99
C VAL A 531 -7.62 -30.48 -15.46
N ILE A 532 -6.48 -30.88 -16.06
CA ILE A 532 -6.21 -30.78 -17.48
C ILE A 532 -6.45 -32.14 -18.12
N HIS A 533 -7.37 -32.23 -19.07
CA HIS A 533 -7.65 -33.45 -19.80
C HIS A 533 -6.69 -33.59 -20.98
N LEU A 534 -5.98 -34.76 -21.05
CA LEU A 534 -4.92 -34.98 -22.04
C LEU A 534 -5.41 -35.69 -23.32
N ASN A 535 -6.63 -36.14 -23.34
CA ASN A 535 -7.21 -37.02 -24.42
C ASN A 535 -7.19 -36.39 -25.82
N LYS A 536 -7.06 -35.06 -25.93
CA LYS A 536 -7.00 -34.34 -27.20
C LYS A 536 -5.62 -33.87 -27.60
N LEU A 537 -4.61 -34.12 -26.77
CA LEU A 537 -3.24 -33.66 -26.99
C LEU A 537 -2.35 -34.76 -27.62
N SER A 538 -1.59 -34.37 -28.63
CA SER A 538 -0.48 -35.20 -29.18
C SER A 538 0.65 -35.26 -28.15
N GLU A 539 1.58 -36.22 -28.34
CA GLU A 539 2.76 -36.34 -27.46
C GLU A 539 3.63 -35.09 -27.45
N THR A 540 3.77 -34.40 -28.60
CA THR A 540 4.48 -33.13 -28.69
C THR A 540 3.82 -32.05 -27.87
N GLN A 541 2.50 -31.98 -27.89
CA GLN A 541 1.71 -31.00 -27.09
C GLN A 541 1.75 -31.32 -25.59
N LYS A 542 1.82 -32.59 -25.19
CA LYS A 542 2.05 -33.00 -23.80
C LYS A 542 3.41 -32.54 -23.27
N VAL A 543 4.46 -32.69 -24.08
CA VAL A 543 5.81 -32.18 -23.74
C VAL A 543 5.77 -30.66 -23.58
N GLU A 544 5.12 -29.96 -24.52
CA GLU A 544 4.99 -28.52 -24.45
C GLU A 544 4.19 -28.07 -23.20
N LEU A 545 3.14 -28.79 -22.83
CA LEU A 545 2.39 -28.55 -21.60
C LEU A 545 3.29 -28.62 -20.36
N VAL A 546 4.17 -29.62 -20.27
CA VAL A 546 5.13 -29.73 -19.15
C VAL A 546 6.12 -28.57 -19.18
N ASN A 547 6.62 -28.17 -20.36
CA ASN A 547 7.50 -27.01 -20.50
C ASN A 547 6.84 -25.72 -20.02
N GLN A 548 5.56 -25.53 -20.33
CA GLN A 548 4.78 -24.41 -19.83
C GLN A 548 4.64 -24.47 -18.29
N ALA A 549 4.38 -25.65 -17.71
CA ALA A 549 4.31 -25.81 -16.26
C ALA A 549 5.65 -25.47 -15.59
N VAL A 550 6.78 -25.86 -16.18
CA VAL A 550 8.13 -25.47 -15.72
C VAL A 550 8.28 -23.95 -15.75
N SER A 551 7.93 -23.31 -16.88
CA SER A 551 8.09 -21.85 -17.05
C SER A 551 7.24 -21.03 -16.09
N PHE A 552 6.06 -21.53 -15.72
CA PHE A 552 5.15 -20.89 -14.77
C PHE A 552 5.28 -21.42 -13.32
N HIS A 553 6.22 -22.33 -13.05
CA HIS A 553 6.44 -22.94 -11.73
C HIS A 553 5.20 -23.63 -11.16
N ILE A 554 4.43 -24.32 -12.01
CA ILE A 554 3.20 -25.04 -11.64
C ILE A 554 3.52 -26.50 -11.35
N ALA A 555 3.33 -26.95 -10.11
CA ALA A 555 3.43 -28.35 -9.75
C ALA A 555 2.32 -29.19 -10.41
N LEU A 556 2.68 -30.29 -11.07
CA LEU A 556 1.76 -31.15 -11.78
C LEU A 556 1.62 -32.50 -11.06
N ALA A 557 0.39 -32.96 -10.87
CA ALA A 557 0.07 -34.30 -10.36
C ALA A 557 -0.57 -35.15 -11.46
N PRO A 558 0.19 -36.08 -12.10
CA PRO A 558 -0.34 -36.93 -13.16
C PRO A 558 -1.41 -37.91 -12.66
N LEU A 559 -2.39 -38.18 -13.50
CA LEU A 559 -3.51 -39.07 -13.22
C LEU A 559 -3.60 -40.15 -14.31
N ASP A 560 -3.51 -41.43 -13.90
CA ASP A 560 -3.52 -42.58 -14.80
C ASP A 560 -4.92 -43.04 -15.18
N SER A 561 -5.94 -42.50 -14.53
CA SER A 561 -7.35 -42.93 -14.72
C SER A 561 -8.31 -41.75 -14.57
N TYR A 562 -9.37 -41.79 -15.35
CA TYR A 562 -10.52 -40.89 -15.15
C TYR A 562 -11.34 -41.27 -13.90
N ARG A 563 -11.13 -42.46 -13.32
CA ARG A 563 -11.79 -42.90 -12.11
C ARG A 563 -11.16 -42.31 -10.87
N SER A 564 -11.92 -41.54 -10.10
CA SER A 564 -11.50 -41.06 -8.80
C SER A 564 -11.52 -42.16 -7.74
N LYS A 565 -10.60 -42.11 -6.78
CA LYS A 565 -10.56 -42.97 -5.60
C LYS A 565 -11.32 -42.39 -4.40
N THR A 566 -11.53 -41.10 -4.40
CA THR A 566 -12.01 -40.34 -3.22
C THR A 566 -13.20 -39.44 -3.51
N SER A 567 -13.51 -39.18 -4.80
CA SER A 567 -14.51 -38.22 -5.24
C SER A 567 -15.24 -38.70 -6.49
N TYR A 568 -15.89 -37.81 -7.24
CA TYR A 568 -16.56 -38.10 -8.51
C TYR A 568 -15.52 -38.34 -9.63
N ASP A 569 -15.86 -39.19 -10.59
CA ASP A 569 -15.01 -39.43 -11.75
C ASP A 569 -14.85 -38.19 -12.61
N LEU A 570 -13.68 -38.02 -13.25
CA LEU A 570 -13.29 -36.80 -13.96
C LEU A 570 -14.22 -36.46 -15.15
N GLY A 571 -14.97 -37.40 -15.64
CA GLY A 571 -15.98 -37.19 -16.71
C GLY A 571 -17.38 -36.89 -16.19
N SER A 572 -17.60 -36.77 -14.89
CA SER A 572 -18.91 -36.51 -14.33
C SER A 572 -19.32 -35.02 -14.48
N SER A 573 -20.59 -34.73 -14.26
CA SER A 573 -21.15 -33.39 -14.28
C SER A 573 -20.58 -32.46 -13.16
N HIS A 574 -19.87 -33.05 -12.19
CA HIS A 574 -19.19 -32.32 -11.13
C HIS A 574 -17.86 -31.67 -11.58
N PHE A 575 -17.35 -32.02 -12.76
CA PHE A 575 -16.21 -31.36 -13.37
C PHE A 575 -16.67 -30.33 -14.39
N LYS A 576 -16.61 -29.05 -14.01
CA LYS A 576 -17.04 -27.91 -14.82
C LYS A 576 -15.87 -27.37 -15.66
N PRO A 577 -16.08 -27.07 -16.96
CA PRO A 577 -15.03 -26.48 -17.78
C PRO A 577 -14.67 -25.06 -17.31
N ILE A 578 -13.40 -24.69 -17.43
CA ILE A 578 -12.92 -23.32 -17.24
C ILE A 578 -12.90 -22.62 -18.59
N PHE A 579 -13.45 -21.42 -18.63
CA PHE A 579 -13.40 -20.53 -19.78
C PHE A 579 -12.56 -19.29 -19.47
N ILE A 580 -11.83 -18.81 -20.48
CA ILE A 580 -11.07 -17.56 -20.36
C ILE A 580 -12.05 -16.39 -20.25
N PRO A 581 -12.05 -15.63 -19.15
CA PRO A 581 -12.99 -14.54 -18.95
C PRO A 581 -12.71 -13.37 -19.91
N LYS A 582 -13.78 -12.74 -20.40
CA LYS A 582 -13.75 -11.47 -21.12
C LYS A 582 -14.38 -10.42 -20.21
N ILE A 583 -13.56 -9.52 -19.66
CA ILE A 583 -13.93 -8.63 -18.57
C ILE A 583 -14.11 -7.21 -19.07
N ALA A 584 -15.22 -6.58 -18.71
CA ALA A 584 -15.40 -5.13 -18.79
C ALA A 584 -15.44 -4.54 -17.37
N VAL A 585 -14.69 -3.48 -17.14
CA VAL A 585 -14.76 -2.67 -15.92
C VAL A 585 -15.37 -1.33 -16.30
N VAL A 586 -16.43 -0.94 -15.61
CA VAL A 586 -17.10 0.33 -15.88
C VAL A 586 -16.32 1.45 -15.18
N VAL A 587 -15.91 2.45 -15.95
CA VAL A 587 -15.22 3.63 -15.46
C VAL A 587 -16.10 4.87 -15.60
N ASP A 588 -16.19 5.65 -14.51
CA ASP A 588 -17.05 6.83 -14.48
C ASP A 588 -16.51 7.82 -13.43
N PRO A 589 -16.65 9.14 -13.65
CA PRO A 589 -16.31 10.14 -12.65
C PRO A 589 -17.01 9.98 -11.28
N VAL A 590 -18.15 9.27 -11.25
CA VAL A 590 -18.88 9.01 -10.00
C VAL A 590 -18.32 7.82 -9.20
N ASN A 591 -17.47 7.00 -9.82
CA ASN A 591 -16.85 5.85 -9.18
C ASN A 591 -15.76 6.28 -8.20
N ASP A 592 -15.50 5.45 -7.21
CA ASP A 592 -14.32 5.61 -6.37
C ASP A 592 -13.04 5.40 -7.20
N VAL A 593 -12.19 6.43 -7.26
CA VAL A 593 -10.98 6.42 -8.10
C VAL A 593 -9.96 5.38 -7.64
N ASN A 594 -9.86 5.15 -6.33
CA ASN A 594 -8.93 4.17 -5.78
C ASN A 594 -9.38 2.76 -6.15
N GLN A 595 -10.67 2.47 -6.00
CA GLN A 595 -11.19 1.15 -6.35
C GLN A 595 -11.11 0.86 -7.86
N GLN A 596 -11.27 1.88 -8.72
CA GLN A 596 -10.99 1.73 -10.15
C GLN A 596 -9.52 1.37 -10.42
N GLY A 597 -8.60 2.03 -9.72
CA GLY A 597 -7.16 1.75 -9.82
C GLY A 597 -6.79 0.38 -9.27
N GLU A 598 -7.37 -0.01 -8.13
CA GLU A 598 -7.20 -1.35 -7.55
C GLU A 598 -7.65 -2.43 -8.53
N LEU A 599 -8.83 -2.27 -9.15
CA LEU A 599 -9.30 -3.19 -10.19
C LEU A 599 -8.35 -3.25 -11.38
N ALA A 600 -7.85 -2.09 -11.85
CA ALA A 600 -6.86 -2.04 -12.93
C ALA A 600 -5.59 -2.80 -12.55
N TYR A 601 -5.04 -2.53 -11.37
CA TYR A 601 -3.84 -3.18 -10.87
C TYR A 601 -4.02 -4.70 -10.71
N PHE A 602 -5.07 -5.13 -10.02
CA PHE A 602 -5.29 -6.55 -9.79
C PHE A 602 -5.54 -7.31 -11.09
N LEU A 603 -6.47 -6.85 -11.91
CA LEU A 603 -6.82 -7.55 -13.14
C LEU A 603 -5.63 -7.64 -14.11
N THR A 604 -4.80 -6.59 -14.23
CA THR A 604 -3.69 -6.58 -15.18
C THR A 604 -2.38 -7.07 -14.59
N GLN A 605 -1.97 -6.59 -13.42
CA GLN A 605 -0.64 -6.87 -12.86
C GLN A 605 -0.62 -8.14 -12.00
N LYS A 606 -1.65 -8.35 -11.17
CA LYS A 606 -1.72 -9.49 -10.26
C LYS A 606 -2.30 -10.74 -10.90
N TYR A 607 -3.33 -10.60 -11.76
CA TYR A 607 -4.01 -11.76 -12.35
C TYR A 607 -3.64 -12.01 -13.81
N GLY A 608 -3.08 -11.04 -14.51
CA GLY A 608 -2.68 -11.18 -15.91
C GLY A 608 -3.84 -11.20 -16.90
N PHE A 609 -5.02 -10.71 -16.49
CA PHE A 609 -6.15 -10.53 -17.39
C PHE A 609 -5.99 -9.32 -18.32
N MET A 610 -6.76 -9.27 -19.38
CA MET A 610 -6.83 -8.14 -20.31
C MET A 610 -8.25 -7.54 -20.30
N PRO A 611 -8.63 -6.78 -19.25
CA PRO A 611 -9.94 -6.16 -19.17
C PRO A 611 -10.08 -4.98 -20.13
N SER A 612 -11.33 -4.67 -20.49
CA SER A 612 -11.69 -3.41 -21.15
C SER A 612 -12.22 -2.44 -20.10
N PHE A 613 -11.61 -1.27 -19.98
CA PHE A 613 -12.12 -0.18 -19.14
C PHE A 613 -13.05 0.69 -19.97
N ILE A 614 -14.34 0.69 -19.67
CA ILE A 614 -15.39 1.26 -20.52
C ILE A 614 -16.14 2.36 -19.77
N PRO A 615 -16.15 3.60 -20.28
CA PRO A 615 -17.00 4.64 -19.71
C PRO A 615 -18.49 4.19 -19.69
N SER A 616 -19.20 4.49 -18.61
CA SER A 616 -20.61 4.13 -18.46
C SER A 616 -21.46 4.60 -19.65
N THR A 617 -21.14 5.78 -20.20
CA THR A 617 -21.79 6.36 -21.37
C THR A 617 -21.56 5.58 -22.67
N GLN A 618 -20.58 4.71 -22.73
CA GLN A 618 -20.24 3.88 -23.90
C GLN A 618 -20.66 2.41 -23.71
N LEU A 619 -20.81 1.95 -22.48
CA LEU A 619 -21.10 0.54 -22.19
C LEU A 619 -22.32 0.03 -22.97
N PHE A 620 -23.45 0.72 -22.92
CA PHE A 620 -24.70 0.32 -23.58
C PHE A 620 -24.74 0.65 -25.08
N LYS A 621 -23.70 1.30 -25.61
CA LYS A 621 -23.52 1.46 -27.07
C LYS A 621 -22.67 0.32 -27.64
N SER A 622 -21.99 -0.44 -26.80
CA SER A 622 -21.23 -1.63 -27.18
C SER A 622 -22.11 -2.88 -27.13
N ASN A 623 -21.66 -3.96 -27.79
CA ASN A 623 -22.31 -5.24 -27.66
C ASN A 623 -21.90 -5.90 -26.33
N LEU A 624 -22.79 -5.91 -25.33
CA LEU A 624 -22.52 -6.50 -24.02
C LEU A 624 -22.14 -7.99 -24.08
N PHE A 625 -22.62 -8.73 -25.09
CA PHE A 625 -22.31 -10.15 -25.27
C PHE A 625 -20.86 -10.44 -25.68
N ASN A 626 -20.06 -9.41 -25.95
CA ASN A 626 -18.61 -9.55 -26.07
C ASN A 626 -17.92 -9.83 -24.72
N TYR A 627 -18.62 -9.59 -23.60
CA TYR A 627 -18.10 -9.74 -22.25
C TYR A 627 -18.81 -10.87 -21.51
N THR A 628 -18.05 -11.63 -20.76
CA THR A 628 -18.55 -12.65 -19.82
C THR A 628 -18.78 -12.06 -18.43
N HIS A 629 -18.01 -11.04 -18.09
CA HIS A 629 -18.06 -10.34 -16.80
C HIS A 629 -18.15 -8.82 -17.01
N ILE A 630 -19.04 -8.16 -16.28
CA ILE A 630 -19.10 -6.70 -16.18
C ILE A 630 -18.96 -6.35 -14.69
N ILE A 631 -17.99 -5.47 -14.37
CA ILE A 631 -17.69 -5.05 -13.01
C ILE A 631 -18.05 -3.58 -12.86
N TYR A 632 -18.89 -3.27 -11.86
CA TYR A 632 -19.15 -1.89 -11.41
C TYR A 632 -18.45 -1.66 -10.07
N PRO A 633 -17.41 -0.79 -10.06
CA PRO A 633 -16.78 -0.36 -8.81
C PRO A 633 -17.75 0.43 -7.93
N ASP A 634 -17.37 0.67 -6.67
CA ASP A 634 -18.10 1.58 -5.78
C ASP A 634 -18.18 3.00 -6.36
N GLY A 635 -19.17 3.75 -5.92
CA GLY A 635 -19.36 5.13 -6.34
C GLY A 635 -20.76 5.67 -6.03
N LYS A 636 -20.95 6.95 -6.39
CA LYS A 636 -22.25 7.64 -6.23
C LYS A 636 -23.17 7.31 -7.41
N HIS A 637 -23.45 6.01 -7.58
CA HIS A 637 -24.32 5.55 -8.64
C HIS A 637 -25.79 5.91 -8.40
N SER A 638 -26.48 6.17 -9.48
CA SER A 638 -27.96 6.18 -9.56
C SER A 638 -28.45 4.98 -10.37
N ALA A 639 -29.72 4.65 -10.21
CA ALA A 639 -30.34 3.59 -11.00
C ALA A 639 -30.18 3.84 -12.51
N LEU A 640 -29.99 2.76 -13.26
CA LEU A 640 -29.94 2.81 -14.71
C LEU A 640 -31.29 3.26 -15.30
N SER A 641 -31.26 3.91 -16.46
CA SER A 641 -32.50 4.15 -17.23
C SER A 641 -33.17 2.80 -17.55
N ASN A 642 -34.51 2.81 -17.71
CA ASN A 642 -35.27 1.60 -18.00
C ASN A 642 -34.68 0.80 -19.18
N MET A 643 -34.26 1.46 -20.26
CA MET A 643 -33.66 0.81 -21.41
C MET A 643 -32.32 0.12 -21.06
N ASN A 644 -31.42 0.80 -20.36
CA ASN A 644 -30.14 0.24 -19.97
C ASN A 644 -30.32 -0.92 -18.97
N SER A 645 -31.27 -0.80 -18.05
CA SER A 645 -31.63 -1.87 -17.10
C SER A 645 -32.14 -3.12 -17.82
N ILE A 646 -33.00 -2.97 -18.87
CA ILE A 646 -33.45 -4.08 -19.68
C ILE A 646 -32.29 -4.76 -20.42
N LEU A 647 -31.38 -3.98 -21.04
CA LEU A 647 -30.24 -4.53 -21.77
C LEU A 647 -29.27 -5.28 -20.84
N LEU A 648 -29.01 -4.73 -19.68
CA LEU A 648 -28.14 -5.37 -18.68
C LEU A 648 -28.78 -6.65 -18.14
N THR A 649 -30.07 -6.60 -17.83
CA THR A 649 -30.84 -7.77 -17.35
C THR A 649 -30.90 -8.89 -18.40
N ASP A 650 -31.13 -8.56 -19.69
CA ASP A 650 -31.11 -9.54 -20.77
C ASP A 650 -29.73 -10.19 -20.95
N TRP A 651 -28.65 -9.39 -20.82
CA TRP A 651 -27.29 -9.91 -20.86
C TRP A 651 -27.02 -10.86 -19.68
N VAL A 652 -27.42 -10.50 -18.44
CA VAL A 652 -27.30 -11.40 -17.28
C VAL A 652 -28.08 -12.69 -17.52
N LYS A 653 -29.37 -12.62 -17.91
CA LYS A 653 -30.21 -13.81 -18.18
C LYS A 653 -29.60 -14.79 -19.19
N LYS A 654 -28.81 -14.30 -20.12
CA LYS A 654 -28.13 -15.10 -21.14
C LYS A 654 -26.76 -15.63 -20.73
N GLY A 655 -26.37 -15.48 -19.47
CA GLY A 655 -25.16 -16.07 -18.89
C GLY A 655 -24.09 -15.03 -18.45
N GLY A 656 -24.41 -13.75 -18.56
CA GLY A 656 -23.50 -12.68 -18.07
C GLY A 656 -23.36 -12.69 -16.55
N LYS A 657 -22.17 -12.36 -16.05
CA LYS A 657 -21.84 -12.26 -14.63
C LYS A 657 -21.61 -10.80 -14.28
N LEU A 658 -22.57 -10.24 -13.56
CA LEU A 658 -22.54 -8.86 -13.10
C LEU A 658 -21.94 -8.80 -11.70
N ILE A 659 -20.77 -8.17 -11.53
CA ILE A 659 -20.11 -7.96 -10.26
C ILE A 659 -20.36 -6.51 -9.82
N LEU A 660 -20.99 -6.34 -8.68
CA LEU A 660 -21.29 -5.05 -8.07
C LEU A 660 -20.51 -4.92 -6.77
N MET A 661 -19.75 -3.83 -6.64
CA MET A 661 -18.99 -3.54 -5.42
C MET A 661 -19.71 -2.47 -4.61
N GLU A 662 -19.90 -2.73 -3.34
CA GLU A 662 -20.41 -1.81 -2.31
C GLU A 662 -21.65 -1.01 -2.77
N GLY A 663 -21.55 0.31 -2.94
CA GLY A 663 -22.66 1.18 -3.36
C GLY A 663 -23.14 0.98 -4.81
N ALA A 664 -22.38 0.24 -5.63
CA ALA A 664 -22.80 -0.08 -6.99
C ALA A 664 -24.10 -0.93 -7.06
N ARG A 665 -24.54 -1.51 -5.93
CA ARG A 665 -25.84 -2.19 -5.84
C ARG A 665 -27.01 -1.30 -6.30
N LYS A 666 -26.88 0.01 -6.18
CA LYS A 666 -27.94 0.97 -6.57
C LYS A 666 -28.25 0.98 -8.07
N ILE A 667 -27.36 0.43 -8.90
CA ILE A 667 -27.54 0.37 -10.37
C ILE A 667 -28.74 -0.48 -10.75
N ILE A 668 -28.96 -1.58 -10.02
CA ILE A 668 -30.02 -2.56 -10.34
C ILE A 668 -31.34 -2.31 -9.60
N GLU A 669 -31.39 -1.30 -8.71
CA GLU A 669 -32.58 -1.01 -7.86
C GLU A 669 -33.19 -2.29 -7.21
N ASP A 670 -32.35 -3.26 -6.87
CA ASP A 670 -32.83 -4.51 -6.30
C ASP A 670 -33.39 -4.25 -4.89
N LYS A 671 -34.69 -4.46 -4.72
CA LYS A 671 -35.39 -4.25 -3.45
C LYS A 671 -34.92 -5.16 -2.33
N ASP A 672 -34.18 -6.22 -2.67
CA ASP A 672 -33.65 -7.17 -1.70
C ASP A 672 -32.31 -6.69 -1.11
N LEU A 673 -31.52 -5.88 -1.85
CA LEU A 673 -30.26 -5.28 -1.37
C LEU A 673 -30.50 -3.94 -0.66
N VAL A 674 -31.34 -3.93 0.36
CA VAL A 674 -31.67 -2.72 1.13
C VAL A 674 -30.73 -2.58 2.30
N ALA A 675 -30.12 -1.38 2.44
CA ALA A 675 -29.34 -1.04 3.63
C ALA A 675 -30.22 -1.06 4.87
N LYS A 676 -29.65 -1.45 6.01
CA LYS A 676 -30.33 -1.35 7.30
C LYS A 676 -30.52 0.12 7.65
N GLU A 677 -31.73 0.48 8.04
CA GLU A 677 -32.03 1.86 8.45
C GLU A 677 -31.28 2.23 9.72
N ASP A 678 -30.78 3.44 9.75
CA ASP A 678 -30.26 4.05 10.97
C ASP A 678 -31.42 4.63 11.78
N THR A 679 -31.82 3.89 12.80
CA THR A 679 -32.96 4.26 13.66
C THR A 679 -32.58 5.21 14.79
N ALA A 680 -31.30 5.52 14.97
CA ALA A 680 -30.81 6.32 16.06
C ALA A 680 -30.90 7.84 15.74
N ARG A 681 -31.89 8.51 16.31
CA ARG A 681 -31.91 9.98 16.34
C ARG A 681 -30.99 10.48 17.44
N HIS A 682 -29.92 11.17 17.07
CA HIS A 682 -29.00 11.77 18.04
C HIS A 682 -29.48 13.18 18.43
N THR A 683 -29.80 13.32 19.70
CA THR A 683 -29.85 14.62 20.36
C THR A 683 -28.51 14.85 21.05
N SER A 684 -27.56 15.42 20.38
CA SER A 684 -26.29 15.82 20.99
C SER A 684 -26.26 17.34 21.19
N THR A 685 -25.57 17.81 22.25
CA THR A 685 -25.24 19.24 22.36
C THR A 685 -24.27 19.60 21.24
N TYR A 686 -24.18 20.87 20.86
CA TYR A 686 -23.28 21.36 19.84
C TYR A 686 -21.81 20.93 20.10
N ALA A 687 -21.38 20.98 21.35
CA ALA A 687 -20.04 20.57 21.76
C ALA A 687 -19.77 19.05 21.58
N MET A 688 -20.80 18.22 21.55
CA MET A 688 -20.70 16.77 21.46
C MET A 688 -21.02 16.23 20.05
N ARG A 689 -21.29 17.10 19.05
CA ARG A 689 -21.75 16.68 17.71
C ARG A 689 -20.76 15.74 17.02
N GLU A 690 -19.47 16.06 17.04
CA GLU A 690 -18.42 15.25 16.39
C GLU A 690 -18.31 13.87 17.01
N ARG A 691 -18.32 13.79 18.36
CA ARG A 691 -18.33 12.51 19.07
C ARG A 691 -19.63 11.71 18.86
N ALA A 692 -20.76 12.39 18.67
CA ALA A 692 -22.02 11.74 18.35
C ALA A 692 -22.00 11.15 16.93
N GLU A 693 -21.37 11.83 15.97
CA GLU A 693 -21.19 11.33 14.61
C GLU A 693 -20.34 10.05 14.59
N LEU A 694 -19.33 9.91 15.46
CA LEU A 694 -18.53 8.69 15.58
C LEU A 694 -19.35 7.43 15.86
N SER A 695 -20.52 7.56 16.50
CA SER A 695 -21.43 6.44 16.72
C SER A 695 -21.93 5.81 15.42
N ASN A 696 -21.89 6.57 14.31
CA ASN A 696 -22.40 6.22 13.00
C ASN A 696 -21.30 5.90 12.00
N THR A 697 -20.03 5.83 12.43
CA THR A 697 -18.89 5.60 11.55
C THR A 697 -18.24 4.25 11.79
N THR A 698 -17.52 3.77 10.77
CA THR A 698 -16.57 2.68 10.85
C THR A 698 -15.22 3.18 10.32
N SER A 699 -14.17 3.07 11.13
CA SER A 699 -12.82 3.52 10.71
C SER A 699 -11.96 2.31 10.41
N GLY A 700 -12.23 1.61 9.29
CA GLY A 700 -11.48 0.44 8.85
C GLY A 700 -11.18 -0.57 9.97
N ASN A 701 -11.93 -1.64 10.05
CA ASN A 701 -11.84 -2.65 11.11
C ASN A 701 -11.73 -4.06 10.50
N LEU A 702 -11.22 -5.02 11.29
CA LEU A 702 -11.29 -6.43 10.93
C LEU A 702 -12.58 -7.01 11.48
N LEU A 703 -13.39 -7.53 10.57
CA LEU A 703 -14.69 -8.11 10.87
C LEU A 703 -14.67 -9.61 10.58
N GLN A 704 -14.99 -10.43 11.59
CA GLN A 704 -15.14 -11.86 11.39
C GLN A 704 -16.46 -12.17 10.69
N VAL A 705 -16.39 -12.97 9.64
CA VAL A 705 -17.53 -13.39 8.82
C VAL A 705 -17.60 -14.92 8.72
N GLU A 706 -18.81 -15.45 8.63
CA GLU A 706 -19.07 -16.86 8.33
C GLU A 706 -18.91 -17.09 6.82
N VAL A 707 -18.34 -18.23 6.45
CA VAL A 707 -18.04 -18.62 5.06
C VAL A 707 -18.90 -19.84 4.70
N GLU A 708 -19.67 -19.73 3.59
CA GLU A 708 -20.33 -20.88 2.98
C GLU A 708 -19.31 -21.67 2.14
N LYS A 709 -18.65 -22.64 2.76
CA LYS A 709 -17.51 -23.39 2.19
C LYS A 709 -17.84 -24.23 0.97
N THR A 710 -19.12 -24.60 0.80
CA THR A 710 -19.57 -25.42 -0.33
C THR A 710 -19.78 -24.58 -1.59
N HIS A 711 -19.80 -23.26 -1.47
CA HIS A 711 -19.96 -22.38 -2.61
C HIS A 711 -18.63 -22.21 -3.37
N PRO A 712 -18.58 -22.32 -4.72
CA PRO A 712 -17.34 -22.21 -5.50
C PRO A 712 -16.55 -20.92 -5.31
N LEU A 713 -17.20 -19.80 -5.01
CA LEU A 713 -16.48 -18.54 -4.66
C LEU A 713 -15.67 -18.66 -3.38
N ALA A 714 -15.98 -19.62 -2.48
CA ALA A 714 -15.23 -19.89 -1.26
C ALA A 714 -14.10 -20.91 -1.47
N PHE A 715 -13.82 -21.38 -2.67
CA PHE A 715 -12.73 -22.32 -2.94
C PHE A 715 -11.40 -21.72 -2.49
N ARG A 716 -10.53 -22.58 -1.96
CA ARG A 716 -9.27 -22.20 -1.28
C ARG A 716 -9.45 -21.44 0.05
N ILE A 717 -10.70 -21.27 0.55
CA ILE A 717 -10.97 -20.83 1.91
C ILE A 717 -11.25 -22.06 2.77
N ASN A 718 -10.32 -22.41 3.67
CA ASN A 718 -10.38 -23.69 4.39
C ASN A 718 -11.24 -23.64 5.65
N ASP A 719 -11.36 -22.46 6.27
CA ASP A 719 -12.09 -22.27 7.51
C ASP A 719 -13.56 -21.88 7.27
N SER A 720 -14.42 -22.22 8.21
CA SER A 720 -15.83 -21.80 8.20
C SER A 720 -16.05 -20.33 8.58
N SER A 721 -14.98 -19.62 8.94
CA SER A 721 -14.97 -18.19 9.20
C SER A 721 -13.66 -17.57 8.75
N MET A 722 -13.70 -16.31 8.35
CA MET A 722 -12.52 -15.52 8.00
C MET A 722 -12.67 -14.09 8.50
N TYR A 723 -11.56 -13.33 8.45
CA TYR A 723 -11.61 -11.88 8.70
C TYR A 723 -11.54 -11.12 7.39
N ILE A 724 -12.37 -10.10 7.27
CA ILE A 724 -12.31 -9.11 6.18
C ILE A 724 -11.92 -7.75 6.73
N LEU A 725 -11.24 -6.94 5.93
CA LEU A 725 -11.04 -5.53 6.20
C LEU A 725 -12.31 -4.79 5.75
N ASN A 726 -13.06 -4.29 6.73
CA ASN A 726 -14.31 -3.61 6.48
C ASN A 726 -14.18 -2.10 6.67
N GLN A 727 -14.55 -1.34 5.65
CA GLN A 727 -14.60 0.13 5.68
C GLN A 727 -16.00 0.68 5.50
N VAL A 728 -16.95 -0.18 5.19
CA VAL A 728 -18.32 0.19 4.83
C VAL A 728 -19.15 0.44 6.09
N SER A 729 -19.94 1.46 6.06
CA SER A 729 -20.93 1.79 7.09
C SER A 729 -22.36 1.33 6.73
N ASP A 730 -22.60 0.94 5.48
CA ASP A 730 -23.92 0.52 4.99
C ASP A 730 -24.06 -1.00 5.03
N PHE A 731 -24.58 -1.54 6.12
CA PHE A 731 -24.82 -2.97 6.27
C PHE A 731 -26.16 -3.37 5.68
N VAL A 732 -26.15 -4.39 4.81
CA VAL A 732 -27.33 -4.87 4.08
C VAL A 732 -27.99 -6.03 4.83
N LYS A 733 -29.31 -6.05 4.87
CA LYS A 733 -30.08 -7.20 5.36
C LYS A 733 -29.81 -8.41 4.48
N LEU A 734 -29.82 -9.59 5.06
CA LEU A 734 -29.71 -10.83 4.28
C LEU A 734 -30.96 -10.97 3.39
N PRO A 735 -30.82 -10.87 2.05
CA PRO A 735 -31.97 -10.95 1.14
C PRO A 735 -32.41 -12.40 0.96
N LYS A 736 -33.68 -12.62 0.60
CA LYS A 736 -34.23 -13.95 0.36
C LYS A 736 -33.72 -14.56 -0.95
N ASP A 737 -33.49 -13.73 -1.97
CA ASP A 737 -33.11 -14.17 -3.32
C ASP A 737 -31.59 -14.24 -3.55
N PHE A 738 -30.81 -13.97 -2.54
CA PHE A 738 -29.36 -14.10 -2.59
C PHE A 738 -28.89 -15.30 -1.77
N THR A 739 -28.06 -16.13 -2.37
CA THR A 739 -27.28 -17.14 -1.65
C THR A 739 -26.12 -16.46 -0.96
N PRO A 740 -26.05 -16.45 0.39
CA PRO A 740 -24.95 -15.83 1.09
C PRO A 740 -23.68 -16.67 0.98
N VAL A 741 -22.60 -16.07 0.52
CA VAL A 741 -21.26 -16.65 0.53
C VAL A 741 -20.50 -16.20 1.78
N LEU A 742 -20.60 -14.88 2.10
CA LEU A 742 -20.10 -14.30 3.34
C LEU A 742 -21.21 -13.53 4.05
N LYS A 743 -21.35 -13.77 5.33
CA LYS A 743 -22.28 -13.04 6.21
C LYS A 743 -21.68 -12.88 7.60
N THR A 744 -22.14 -11.90 8.36
CA THR A 744 -21.80 -11.80 9.78
C THR A 744 -22.66 -12.78 10.61
N SER A 745 -22.11 -13.25 11.71
CA SER A 745 -22.87 -13.94 12.76
C SER A 745 -23.78 -12.96 13.52
N ALA A 746 -24.61 -13.48 14.44
CA ALA A 746 -25.41 -12.64 15.33
C ALA A 746 -24.56 -11.75 16.26
N LYS A 747 -23.31 -12.18 16.56
CA LYS A 747 -22.34 -11.45 17.38
C LYS A 747 -20.93 -11.64 16.79
N PRO A 748 -20.60 -10.89 15.72
CA PRO A 748 -19.31 -11.06 15.07
C PRO A 748 -18.18 -10.51 15.93
N ASN A 749 -17.00 -11.15 15.88
CA ASN A 749 -15.78 -10.59 16.44
C ASN A 749 -15.31 -9.40 15.59
N ILE A 750 -14.90 -8.33 16.25
CA ILE A 750 -14.44 -7.08 15.62
C ILE A 750 -13.11 -6.71 16.26
N MET A 751 -12.15 -6.33 15.41
CA MET A 751 -10.92 -5.67 15.84
C MET A 751 -10.88 -4.28 15.21
N GLY A 752 -10.45 -3.29 15.98
CA GLY A 752 -10.50 -1.89 15.58
C GLY A 752 -11.82 -1.21 15.93
N PHE A 753 -12.02 0.00 15.40
CA PHE A 753 -13.14 0.86 15.77
C PHE A 753 -14.38 0.64 14.91
N VAL A 754 -15.51 0.46 15.59
CA VAL A 754 -16.86 0.50 15.00
C VAL A 754 -17.77 1.28 15.94
N GLY A 755 -18.40 2.32 15.44
CA GLY A 755 -19.34 3.13 16.19
C GLY A 755 -20.53 2.32 16.74
N ALA A 756 -21.04 2.71 17.89
CA ALA A 756 -22.04 1.94 18.64
C ALA A 756 -23.29 1.61 17.80
N ASN A 757 -23.78 2.56 17.00
CA ASN A 757 -24.96 2.35 16.15
C ASN A 757 -24.66 1.41 15.00
N LYS A 758 -23.48 1.52 14.38
CA LYS A 758 -23.06 0.62 13.30
C LYS A 758 -22.80 -0.78 13.83
N LYS A 759 -22.24 -0.91 15.02
CA LYS A 759 -22.05 -2.21 15.69
C LYS A 759 -23.38 -2.94 15.90
N ALA A 760 -24.46 -2.23 16.22
CA ALA A 760 -25.79 -2.82 16.35
C ALA A 760 -26.36 -3.33 15.02
N GLN A 761 -25.95 -2.73 13.90
CA GLN A 761 -26.40 -3.12 12.55
C GLN A 761 -25.65 -4.33 11.98
N LEU A 762 -24.50 -4.69 12.53
CA LEU A 762 -23.63 -5.75 11.99
C LEU A 762 -24.28 -7.15 12.01
N ALA A 763 -25.11 -7.44 13.01
CA ALA A 763 -25.65 -8.79 13.19
C ALA A 763 -26.41 -9.30 11.95
N ASN A 764 -26.04 -10.51 11.48
CA ASN A 764 -26.68 -11.18 10.34
C ASN A 764 -26.75 -10.31 9.06
N SER A 765 -25.65 -9.60 8.76
CA SER A 765 -25.53 -8.79 7.54
C SER A 765 -24.95 -9.63 6.40
N LEU A 766 -25.45 -9.44 5.18
CA LEU A 766 -24.82 -9.95 3.98
C LEU A 766 -23.58 -9.11 3.65
N LEU A 767 -22.47 -9.78 3.28
CA LEU A 767 -21.23 -9.13 2.84
C LEU A 767 -20.75 -9.63 1.48
N LEU A 768 -21.13 -10.84 1.11
CA LEU A 768 -21.00 -11.36 -0.25
C LEU A 768 -22.18 -12.28 -0.54
N GLY A 769 -22.89 -11.96 -1.58
CA GLY A 769 -24.03 -12.78 -2.01
C GLY A 769 -24.10 -12.93 -3.52
N VAL A 770 -24.68 -14.05 -3.94
CA VAL A 770 -24.90 -14.38 -5.34
C VAL A 770 -26.40 -14.54 -5.58
N LYS A 771 -26.93 -13.85 -6.57
CA LYS A 771 -28.29 -14.01 -7.08
C LYS A 771 -28.24 -14.67 -8.45
N GLU A 772 -28.89 -15.81 -8.60
CA GLU A 772 -29.05 -16.46 -9.88
C GLU A 772 -30.16 -15.81 -10.69
N VAL A 773 -29.91 -15.53 -11.96
CA VAL A 773 -30.85 -14.92 -12.91
C VAL A 773 -30.82 -15.71 -14.22
N GLU A 774 -31.65 -16.71 -14.33
CA GLU A 774 -31.70 -17.69 -15.45
C GLU A 774 -30.32 -18.37 -15.64
N LYS A 775 -29.56 -18.01 -16.69
CA LYS A 775 -28.23 -18.58 -16.96
C LYS A 775 -27.06 -17.77 -16.38
N GLY A 776 -27.33 -16.58 -15.90
CA GLY A 776 -26.29 -15.66 -15.40
C GLY A 776 -26.45 -15.38 -13.93
N LYS A 777 -25.57 -14.50 -13.42
CA LYS A 777 -25.45 -14.23 -11.99
C LYS A 777 -25.22 -12.75 -11.70
N ILE A 778 -25.75 -12.30 -10.58
CA ILE A 778 -25.39 -11.03 -9.96
C ILE A 778 -24.61 -11.35 -8.69
N ILE A 779 -23.38 -10.90 -8.61
CA ILE A 779 -22.46 -11.08 -7.48
C ILE A 779 -22.29 -9.72 -6.82
N TRP A 780 -22.68 -9.59 -5.57
CA TRP A 780 -22.53 -8.34 -4.84
C TRP A 780 -21.53 -8.49 -3.69
N PHE A 781 -20.48 -7.63 -3.70
CA PHE A 781 -19.52 -7.47 -2.62
C PHE A 781 -19.93 -6.27 -1.76
N GLY A 782 -20.26 -6.49 -0.51
CA GLY A 782 -20.55 -5.45 0.48
C GLY A 782 -19.30 -4.91 1.19
N PHE A 783 -18.12 -5.17 0.66
CA PHE A 783 -16.83 -4.67 1.11
C PHE A 783 -15.86 -4.65 -0.07
N ASN A 784 -14.77 -3.89 0.05
CA ASN A 784 -13.72 -3.88 -0.97
C ASN A 784 -12.68 -4.99 -0.71
N PRO A 785 -12.69 -6.11 -1.46
CA PRO A 785 -11.72 -7.20 -1.30
C PRO A 785 -10.30 -6.83 -1.75
N LEU A 786 -10.13 -5.74 -2.50
CA LEU A 786 -8.88 -5.32 -3.13
C LEU A 786 -8.19 -4.15 -2.43
N PHE A 787 -8.81 -3.64 -1.38
CA PHE A 787 -8.44 -2.41 -0.70
C PHE A 787 -6.93 -2.25 -0.48
N ARG A 788 -6.36 -1.20 -1.07
CA ARG A 788 -4.93 -0.83 -1.01
C ARG A 788 -3.97 -1.98 -1.35
N ALA A 789 -4.46 -3.02 -2.00
CA ALA A 789 -3.74 -4.28 -2.24
C ALA A 789 -3.16 -4.92 -0.95
N ILE A 790 -3.65 -4.56 0.23
CA ILE A 790 -3.28 -5.21 1.49
C ILE A 790 -3.63 -6.70 1.39
N PRO A 791 -2.68 -7.62 1.58
CA PRO A 791 -2.94 -9.04 1.44
C PRO A 791 -4.06 -9.52 2.36
N ASN A 792 -5.10 -10.14 1.79
CA ASN A 792 -6.26 -10.64 2.53
C ASN A 792 -6.98 -11.77 1.79
N GLN A 793 -7.80 -12.55 2.52
CA GLN A 793 -8.57 -13.66 1.94
C GLN A 793 -9.67 -13.21 0.95
N GLY A 794 -10.14 -11.98 1.05
CA GLY A 794 -11.12 -11.42 0.10
C GLY A 794 -10.61 -11.41 -1.33
N GLN A 795 -9.30 -11.24 -1.53
CA GLN A 795 -8.66 -11.32 -2.85
C GLN A 795 -8.85 -12.70 -3.47
N THR A 796 -8.67 -13.78 -2.70
CA THR A 796 -8.91 -15.16 -3.17
C THR A 796 -10.34 -15.37 -3.62
N ILE A 797 -11.30 -14.81 -2.89
CA ILE A 797 -12.73 -14.90 -3.27
C ILE A 797 -13.01 -14.11 -4.54
N PHE A 798 -12.42 -12.92 -4.69
CA PHE A 798 -12.55 -12.10 -5.90
C PHE A 798 -11.95 -12.81 -7.13
N GLU A 799 -10.80 -13.46 -6.99
CA GLU A 799 -10.19 -14.30 -8.03
C GLU A 799 -11.11 -15.42 -8.48
N ASN A 800 -11.81 -16.06 -7.54
CA ASN A 800 -12.71 -17.17 -7.83
C ASN A 800 -13.87 -16.75 -8.72
N CYS A 801 -14.27 -15.46 -8.76
CA CYS A 801 -15.26 -14.95 -9.70
C CYS A 801 -14.88 -15.15 -11.16
N PHE A 802 -13.60 -15.29 -11.48
CA PHE A 802 -13.08 -15.42 -12.84
C PHE A 802 -12.65 -16.85 -13.19
N LEU A 803 -12.18 -17.62 -12.20
CA LEU A 803 -11.72 -18.99 -12.42
C LEU A 803 -12.89 -19.99 -12.41
N PHE A 804 -13.84 -19.82 -11.52
CA PHE A 804 -14.94 -20.76 -11.31
C PHE A 804 -16.26 -20.15 -11.80
N THR A 805 -16.40 -20.11 -13.10
CA THR A 805 -17.48 -19.33 -13.75
C THR A 805 -18.78 -20.09 -14.00
N GLU A 806 -18.77 -21.42 -13.88
CA GLU A 806 -19.94 -22.29 -14.18
C GLU A 806 -20.51 -22.92 -12.89
N PHE A 807 -20.58 -22.17 -11.81
CA PHE A 807 -21.18 -22.61 -10.56
C PHE A 807 -22.66 -22.31 -10.45
#